data_dddd19dd8f8546192e34c922384247c0
#
_entry.id   dddd19dd8f8546192e34c922384247c0
#
_cell.length_a   1.000
_cell.length_b   1.000
_cell.length_c   1.000
_cell.angle_alpha   90.00
_cell.angle_beta   90.00
_cell.angle_gamma   90.00
#
_symmetry.space_group_name_H-M   'P 1'
#
loop_
_entity.id
_entity.type
_entity.pdbx_description
1 polymer ?
#
loop_
_entity_poly.entity_id
_entity_poly.type
_entity_poly.pdbx_seq_one_letter_code
_entity_poly.pdbx_strand_id
1 'polypeptide(L)'
;MVLTANQRKPGPAALRLIRRGELLASLDRAAEAKVTLISAPAGSGKTSLLRAWADGPGRPYRLAVVQVQRDQRNSQQFWLAVLSAIRQAAGPPGEGEQLAATPDFNPEAVAGRVHAELAEHRGRTFLIIDDLHELTSPEALTQLTRLLETLPPHVHAILATRRDLPLRLHKLRLAGELAEIRAADLRFTERETREFLEISGIALSEGRAATLHERTEGWAAGLRLAAISLASSPDPERFVAEFSGSSRTVAEYLLAEMLECQPAEVQQLLLRTSLLDRLNGELADLLTGHPGSERILLDLEDANAFVVSLDPARTWFRYHHLFADLLRLELRRRLPEEVPVLHRLAAEWFSQRGEIVDTIRHTQAAGDWSDAARLLADHSFGLTLDGQAQTIQALLQAFPPGAVTEGPDLPLARATSDLAQGRLDEGAAHLAVAETSLTATPPDRKHRLEVAIAALKLSLARKRGHLTEVVEQVRFLASPVTGQSDEDIALDSDLRAVALMNLGTVEAWSLANQDSQRHLQEGADLARKIGRPYLEVACLAELAFASKIEPFATTRRRCREAIALAEQHGWGAEPVISPALVNLAGALIWTGEFDEGDRWLRRTVRALETDTGPGMRLLLHLGTGMLWSGRRRQREALAEYSAAEDLQAQLDGSHALMRQLTSWRLATQARLGQVSEAQASLAALDADLAGTGEIGNARAVICLAQGNPAAALVAVHDVRSGMAPAIGYVTLVESNLLAGLAHRELGDQRAASAAAESALALAEADRLVLPFAMTGSRELLEAIPRHETAHAALLTDILDVMRGSSISPGSESSLAEIEQLSPSELRVLRYLPTNLSRPEIASELSVSVNTVNTHIRNIYAKLQAQDRSSAVQRAREMRLLSGGLNS
;
A
#
# COMPACT_ATOMS: atom_id res chain seq x y z
N MET A 1 25.26 -30.15 39.56
CA MET A 1 24.05 -30.48 40.36
C MET A 1 23.07 -31.13 39.43
N VAL A 2 22.93 -32.45 39.51
CA VAL A 2 22.06 -33.27 38.69
C VAL A 2 20.63 -32.84 38.97
N LEU A 3 19.89 -32.37 37.93
CA LEU A 3 18.45 -32.20 38.00
C LEU A 3 17.79 -33.59 37.92
N THR A 4 17.82 -34.33 39.05
CA THR A 4 16.92 -35.48 39.28
C THR A 4 15.50 -34.95 39.40
N ALA A 5 14.59 -35.52 38.61
CA ALA A 5 13.16 -35.30 38.65
C ALA A 5 12.63 -35.52 40.10
N ASN A 6 12.50 -34.47 40.86
CA ASN A 6 11.85 -34.47 42.13
C ASN A 6 10.43 -33.94 41.92
N GLN A 7 9.45 -34.83 42.14
CA GLN A 7 8.02 -34.54 42.12
C GLN A 7 7.72 -33.40 43.10
N ARG A 8 7.67 -32.17 42.59
CA ARG A 8 7.02 -31.06 43.28
C ARG A 8 5.58 -30.98 42.77
N LYS A 9 4.63 -31.06 43.71
CA LYS A 9 3.22 -30.77 43.51
C LYS A 9 3.08 -29.48 42.72
N PRO A 10 2.16 -29.38 41.74
CA PRO A 10 1.97 -28.18 40.98
C PRO A 10 1.48 -27.06 41.90
N GLY A 11 2.33 -26.04 42.08
CA GLY A 11 1.92 -24.75 42.59
C GLY A 11 1.06 -24.01 41.55
N PRO A 12 0.33 -22.96 41.91
CA PRO A 12 -0.60 -22.31 41.02
C PRO A 12 0.13 -21.72 39.80
N ALA A 13 -0.33 -22.15 38.61
CA ALA A 13 0.03 -21.65 37.28
C ALA A 13 1.54 -21.68 36.92
N ALA A 14 2.11 -22.87 36.71
CA ALA A 14 3.27 -23.01 35.83
C ALA A 14 2.83 -22.68 34.41
N LEU A 15 3.07 -21.44 33.96
CA LEU A 15 2.87 -21.03 32.57
C LEU A 15 3.58 -22.01 31.65
N ARG A 16 2.80 -22.75 30.85
CA ARG A 16 3.33 -23.73 29.90
C ARG A 16 4.16 -23.03 28.85
N LEU A 17 5.39 -23.46 28.61
CA LEU A 17 6.25 -22.91 27.57
C LEU A 17 5.69 -23.28 26.18
N ILE A 18 5.57 -22.30 25.31
CA ILE A 18 5.21 -22.50 23.91
C ILE A 18 6.33 -23.26 23.19
N ARG A 19 5.98 -24.18 22.30
CA ARG A 19 6.94 -24.82 21.39
C ARG A 19 7.17 -23.96 20.16
N ARG A 20 8.24 -23.19 20.14
CA ARG A 20 8.67 -22.35 19.02
C ARG A 20 9.42 -23.20 17.98
N GLY A 21 8.67 -23.99 17.19
CA GLY A 21 9.22 -24.99 16.27
C GLY A 21 10.18 -24.41 15.23
N GLU A 22 9.86 -23.27 14.65
CA GLU A 22 10.69 -22.60 13.64
C GLU A 22 12.00 -22.08 14.26
N LEU A 23 11.94 -21.51 15.45
CA LEU A 23 13.12 -21.04 16.17
C LEU A 23 14.02 -22.20 16.63
N LEU A 24 13.44 -23.32 17.08
CA LEU A 24 14.19 -24.52 17.41
C LEU A 24 14.87 -25.11 16.17
N ALA A 25 14.19 -25.17 15.02
CA ALA A 25 14.78 -25.58 13.76
C ALA A 25 15.89 -24.61 13.28
N SER A 26 15.74 -23.30 13.54
CA SER A 26 16.79 -22.32 13.28
C SER A 26 18.02 -22.56 14.14
N LEU A 27 17.83 -22.88 15.44
CA LEU A 27 18.94 -23.24 16.32
C LEU A 27 19.58 -24.58 15.92
N ASP A 28 18.80 -25.56 15.45
CA ASP A 28 19.33 -26.81 14.91
C ASP A 28 20.29 -26.56 13.71
N ARG A 29 19.87 -25.68 12.78
CA ARG A 29 20.71 -25.28 11.63
C ARG A 29 21.94 -24.49 12.09
N ALA A 30 21.78 -23.54 13.02
CA ALA A 30 22.88 -22.75 13.55
C ALA A 30 23.88 -23.62 14.30
N ALA A 31 23.41 -24.65 15.01
CA ALA A 31 24.25 -25.58 15.74
C ALA A 31 25.07 -26.55 14.86
N GLU A 32 24.92 -26.48 13.54
CA GLU A 32 25.84 -27.16 12.58
C GLU A 32 27.14 -26.37 12.41
N ALA A 33 27.16 -25.06 12.68
CA ALA A 33 28.37 -24.27 12.70
C ALA A 33 29.25 -24.63 13.90
N LYS A 34 30.56 -24.36 13.82
CA LYS A 34 31.52 -24.60 14.90
C LYS A 34 31.18 -23.82 16.16
N VAL A 35 30.74 -22.56 15.97
CA VAL A 35 30.29 -21.67 17.06
C VAL A 35 28.94 -21.05 16.71
N THR A 36 28.01 -21.09 17.65
CA THR A 36 26.73 -20.35 17.57
C THR A 36 26.71 -19.30 18.65
N LEU A 37 26.51 -18.03 18.28
CA LEU A 37 26.34 -16.92 19.19
C LEU A 37 24.87 -16.49 19.28
N ILE A 38 24.29 -16.52 20.49
CA ILE A 38 22.94 -16.00 20.77
C ILE A 38 23.09 -14.70 21.56
N SER A 39 22.91 -13.56 20.90
CA SER A 39 23.06 -12.23 21.54
C SER A 39 21.72 -11.50 21.52
N ALA A 40 21.16 -11.24 22.70
CA ALA A 40 19.87 -10.54 22.82
C ALA A 40 19.67 -9.98 24.25
N PRO A 41 18.78 -8.94 24.43
CA PRO A 41 18.53 -8.32 25.73
C PRO A 41 18.07 -9.30 26.83
N ALA A 42 18.01 -8.79 28.06
CA ALA A 42 17.36 -9.48 29.16
C ALA A 42 15.90 -9.83 28.79
N GLY A 43 15.44 -11.00 29.24
CA GLY A 43 14.07 -11.41 29.02
C GLY A 43 13.68 -11.83 27.57
N SER A 44 14.65 -11.93 26.64
CA SER A 44 14.38 -12.36 25.25
C SER A 44 14.15 -13.87 25.11
N GLY A 45 14.32 -14.64 26.16
CA GLY A 45 14.06 -16.08 26.16
C GLY A 45 15.25 -16.97 25.77
N LYS A 46 16.49 -16.46 25.74
CA LYS A 46 17.72 -17.23 25.41
C LYS A 46 17.84 -18.54 26.18
N THR A 47 17.84 -18.46 27.52
CA THR A 47 17.91 -19.63 28.39
C THR A 47 16.74 -20.59 28.18
N SER A 48 15.53 -20.09 27.95
CA SER A 48 14.34 -20.92 27.66
C SER A 48 14.50 -21.66 26.33
N LEU A 49 15.04 -20.97 25.30
CA LEU A 49 15.35 -21.60 24.01
C LEU A 49 16.40 -22.72 24.17
N LEU A 50 17.51 -22.43 24.86
CA LEU A 50 18.57 -23.41 25.09
C LEU A 50 18.05 -24.65 25.87
N ARG A 51 17.21 -24.44 26.88
CA ARG A 51 16.58 -25.55 27.64
C ARG A 51 15.63 -26.34 26.75
N ALA A 52 14.71 -25.69 26.04
CA ALA A 52 13.79 -26.37 25.13
C ALA A 52 14.52 -27.13 24.03
N TRP A 53 15.65 -26.60 23.57
CA TRP A 53 16.51 -27.27 22.61
C TRP A 53 17.25 -28.47 23.23
N ALA A 54 17.81 -28.32 24.42
CA ALA A 54 18.52 -29.40 25.13
C ALA A 54 17.59 -30.57 25.53
N ASP A 55 16.35 -30.29 25.90
CA ASP A 55 15.35 -31.28 26.31
C ASP A 55 14.69 -32.01 25.10
N GLY A 56 15.12 -31.74 23.86
CA GLY A 56 14.59 -32.39 22.67
C GLY A 56 14.77 -33.91 22.68
N PRO A 57 13.75 -34.72 22.32
CA PRO A 57 13.82 -36.18 22.42
C PRO A 57 14.75 -36.78 21.36
N GLY A 58 15.51 -37.82 21.79
CA GLY A 58 16.21 -38.76 20.88
C GLY A 58 17.49 -38.24 20.21
N ARG A 59 18.16 -37.25 20.76
CA ARG A 59 19.37 -36.64 20.19
C ARG A 59 20.65 -37.43 20.53
N PRO A 60 21.44 -37.89 19.55
CA PRO A 60 22.61 -38.71 19.79
C PRO A 60 23.87 -37.88 20.05
N TYR A 61 23.77 -36.84 20.92
CA TYR A 61 24.93 -35.97 21.25
C TYR A 61 25.02 -35.69 22.76
N ARG A 62 26.21 -35.30 23.20
CA ARG A 62 26.49 -34.93 24.58
C ARG A 62 26.34 -33.44 24.79
N LEU A 63 25.83 -33.02 25.96
CA LEU A 63 25.63 -31.64 26.32
C LEU A 63 26.46 -31.32 27.57
N ALA A 64 27.42 -30.41 27.40
CA ALA A 64 28.15 -29.81 28.53
C ALA A 64 27.57 -28.39 28.72
N VAL A 65 26.82 -28.17 29.80
CA VAL A 65 26.13 -26.87 30.02
C VAL A 65 26.81 -26.12 31.16
N VAL A 66 27.25 -24.94 30.88
CA VAL A 66 27.85 -24.00 31.84
C VAL A 66 26.97 -22.76 31.91
N GLN A 67 26.45 -22.45 33.10
CA GLN A 67 25.81 -21.17 33.36
C GLN A 67 26.78 -20.31 34.15
N VAL A 68 27.26 -19.21 33.58
CA VAL A 68 28.20 -18.32 34.26
C VAL A 68 27.47 -17.58 35.37
N GLN A 69 27.91 -17.77 36.63
CA GLN A 69 27.33 -17.09 37.79
C GLN A 69 28.17 -15.87 38.20
N ARG A 70 27.57 -14.98 38.98
CA ARG A 70 28.23 -13.75 39.42
C ARG A 70 29.50 -13.97 40.27
N ASP A 71 29.58 -15.12 40.98
CA ASP A 71 30.76 -15.55 41.70
C ASP A 71 31.85 -16.18 40.82
N GLN A 72 31.51 -16.55 39.57
CA GLN A 72 32.38 -17.19 38.59
C GLN A 72 32.99 -16.17 37.58
N ARG A 73 33.09 -14.91 37.95
CA ARG A 73 33.61 -13.84 37.07
C ARG A 73 35.11 -13.92 36.80
N ASN A 74 35.87 -14.65 37.65
CA ASN A 74 37.30 -14.82 37.48
C ASN A 74 37.65 -16.03 36.61
N SER A 75 38.87 -16.05 36.07
CA SER A 75 39.33 -17.08 35.14
C SER A 75 39.32 -18.49 35.76
N GLN A 76 39.70 -18.59 37.01
CA GLN A 76 39.83 -19.91 37.72
C GLN A 76 38.47 -20.61 37.86
N GLN A 77 37.50 -19.90 38.42
CA GLN A 77 36.16 -20.49 38.69
C GLN A 77 35.44 -20.80 37.37
N PHE A 78 35.59 -19.94 36.37
CA PHE A 78 35.03 -20.17 35.05
C PHE A 78 35.56 -21.46 34.41
N TRP A 79 36.87 -21.64 34.33
CA TRP A 79 37.47 -22.82 33.71
C TRP A 79 37.20 -24.12 34.47
N LEU A 80 37.15 -24.03 35.80
CA LEU A 80 36.73 -25.21 36.63
C LEU A 80 35.27 -25.59 36.35
N ALA A 81 34.39 -24.60 36.19
CA ALA A 81 32.98 -24.88 35.81
C ALA A 81 32.86 -25.51 34.42
N VAL A 82 33.62 -25.03 33.43
CA VAL A 82 33.69 -25.58 32.08
C VAL A 82 34.16 -27.04 32.11
N LEU A 83 35.26 -27.31 32.82
CA LEU A 83 35.83 -28.66 32.94
C LEU A 83 34.90 -29.64 33.67
N SER A 84 34.25 -29.16 34.72
CA SER A 84 33.25 -29.96 35.45
C SER A 84 32.03 -30.32 34.58
N ALA A 85 31.55 -29.36 33.77
CA ALA A 85 30.42 -29.63 32.86
C ALA A 85 30.78 -30.63 31.76
N ILE A 86 31.99 -30.59 31.22
CA ILE A 86 32.47 -31.53 30.21
C ILE A 86 32.52 -32.95 30.78
N ARG A 87 33.09 -33.12 32.00
CA ARG A 87 33.16 -34.37 32.67
C ARG A 87 31.80 -34.96 33.05
N GLN A 88 30.86 -34.14 33.49
CA GLN A 88 29.49 -34.57 33.75
C GLN A 88 28.79 -35.06 32.48
N ALA A 89 29.06 -34.43 31.33
CA ALA A 89 28.52 -34.87 30.04
C ALA A 89 29.12 -36.21 29.57
N ALA A 90 30.32 -36.60 30.06
CA ALA A 90 30.99 -37.84 29.69
C ALA A 90 30.43 -39.10 30.40
N GLY A 91 29.72 -38.96 31.50
CA GLY A 91 29.17 -40.06 32.28
C GLY A 91 29.33 -39.86 33.81
N PRO A 92 28.83 -40.79 34.66
CA PRO A 92 29.05 -40.66 36.10
C PRO A 92 30.55 -40.64 36.40
N PRO A 93 31.00 -39.72 37.30
CA PRO A 93 32.41 -39.58 37.63
C PRO A 93 32.94 -40.91 38.16
N GLY A 94 33.90 -41.50 37.42
CA GLY A 94 34.79 -42.45 38.02
C GLY A 94 35.58 -41.73 39.14
N GLU A 95 36.17 -42.45 40.09
CA GLU A 95 36.99 -41.91 41.20
C GLU A 95 38.19 -41.12 40.70
N GLY A 96 37.95 -39.98 40.02
CA GLY A 96 38.98 -39.08 39.50
C GLY A 96 38.97 -37.73 40.24
N GLU A 97 40.16 -37.28 40.51
CA GLU A 97 40.52 -36.02 41.22
C GLU A 97 39.44 -34.89 41.13
N GLN A 98 38.86 -34.55 42.28
CA GLN A 98 38.15 -33.29 42.46
C GLN A 98 39.13 -32.14 42.29
N LEU A 99 39.04 -31.39 41.16
CA LEU A 99 39.80 -30.19 40.96
C LEU A 99 39.28 -29.09 41.90
N ALA A 100 40.06 -28.81 42.95
CA ALA A 100 39.80 -27.69 43.86
C ALA A 100 40.56 -26.41 43.36
N ALA A 101 40.01 -25.25 43.64
CA ALA A 101 40.70 -23.98 43.41
C ALA A 101 41.97 -23.97 44.24
N THR A 102 43.12 -23.63 43.64
CA THR A 102 44.42 -23.51 44.30
C THR A 102 45.02 -22.11 44.16
N PRO A 103 45.84 -21.64 45.10
CA PRO A 103 46.49 -20.32 44.97
C PRO A 103 47.39 -20.20 43.73
N ASP A 104 47.96 -21.29 43.23
CA ASP A 104 48.86 -21.37 42.10
C ASP A 104 48.12 -21.79 40.80
N PHE A 105 46.89 -21.36 40.64
CA PHE A 105 46.04 -21.71 39.47
C PHE A 105 46.66 -21.16 38.17
N ASN A 106 46.91 -22.07 37.22
CA ASN A 106 47.37 -21.71 35.89
C ASN A 106 46.19 -21.85 34.88
N PRO A 107 45.59 -20.70 34.47
CA PRO A 107 44.42 -20.72 33.56
C PRO A 107 44.73 -21.35 32.20
N GLU A 108 45.96 -21.18 31.68
CA GLU A 108 46.37 -21.76 30.38
C GLU A 108 46.45 -23.27 30.43
N ALA A 109 46.98 -23.82 31.53
CA ALA A 109 47.06 -25.27 31.74
C ALA A 109 45.67 -25.92 31.81
N VAL A 110 44.70 -25.24 32.46
CA VAL A 110 43.32 -25.75 32.57
C VAL A 110 42.56 -25.62 31.25
N ALA A 111 42.72 -24.51 30.52
CA ALA A 111 42.18 -24.34 29.19
C ALA A 111 42.71 -25.40 28.20
N GLY A 112 44.05 -25.69 28.30
CA GLY A 112 44.66 -26.82 27.53
C GLY A 112 44.12 -28.16 27.89
N ARG A 113 43.83 -28.42 29.18
CA ARG A 113 43.18 -29.67 29.65
C ARG A 113 41.72 -29.78 29.15
N VAL A 114 40.97 -28.69 29.17
CA VAL A 114 39.61 -28.62 28.56
C VAL A 114 39.65 -29.03 27.09
N HIS A 115 40.59 -28.49 26.35
CA HIS A 115 40.76 -28.82 24.93
C HIS A 115 41.12 -30.29 24.74
N ALA A 116 42.00 -30.87 25.52
CA ALA A 116 42.40 -32.27 25.47
C ALA A 116 41.22 -33.20 25.81
N GLU A 117 40.48 -32.92 26.86
CA GLU A 117 39.27 -33.70 27.23
C GLU A 117 38.17 -33.63 26.16
N LEU A 118 37.97 -32.49 25.52
CA LEU A 118 37.07 -32.36 24.39
C LEU A 118 37.56 -33.16 23.16
N ALA A 119 38.85 -33.22 22.90
CA ALA A 119 39.44 -33.98 21.79
C ALA A 119 39.39 -35.52 21.96
N GLU A 120 39.45 -36.01 23.20
CA GLU A 120 39.37 -37.44 23.49
C GLU A 120 37.97 -38.03 23.28
N HIS A 121 36.93 -37.20 23.28
CA HIS A 121 35.56 -37.63 23.15
C HIS A 121 35.20 -38.02 21.72
N ARG A 122 34.79 -39.26 21.50
CA ARG A 122 34.33 -39.78 20.20
C ARG A 122 32.83 -39.59 20.03
N GLY A 123 32.34 -38.46 19.67
CA GLY A 123 30.93 -38.21 19.41
C GLY A 123 30.62 -36.72 19.40
N ARG A 124 29.52 -36.37 18.75
CA ARG A 124 29.11 -34.94 18.64
C ARG A 124 28.84 -34.40 20.05
N THR A 125 29.53 -33.32 20.40
CA THR A 125 29.46 -32.71 21.73
C THR A 125 29.15 -31.24 21.60
N PHE A 126 28.19 -30.75 22.38
CA PHE A 126 27.84 -29.33 22.46
C PHE A 126 28.32 -28.75 23.81
N LEU A 127 29.12 -27.70 23.72
CA LEU A 127 29.51 -26.88 24.88
C LEU A 127 28.60 -25.66 24.89
N ILE A 128 27.64 -25.63 25.81
CA ILE A 128 26.70 -24.47 25.97
C ILE A 128 27.22 -23.61 27.11
N ILE A 129 27.47 -22.32 26.83
CA ILE A 129 27.86 -21.34 27.84
C ILE A 129 26.77 -20.28 27.89
N ASP A 130 25.91 -20.34 28.91
CA ASP A 130 24.84 -19.35 29.13
C ASP A 130 25.28 -18.24 30.07
N ASP A 131 24.68 -17.06 29.94
CA ASP A 131 25.00 -15.82 30.69
C ASP A 131 26.48 -15.41 30.59
N LEU A 132 27.11 -15.62 29.43
CA LEU A 132 28.54 -15.35 29.22
C LEU A 132 28.90 -13.87 29.46
N HIS A 133 27.96 -12.93 29.43
CA HIS A 133 28.16 -11.53 29.77
C HIS A 133 28.57 -11.28 31.24
N GLU A 134 28.35 -12.24 32.13
CA GLU A 134 28.83 -12.19 33.51
C GLU A 134 30.33 -12.46 33.62
N LEU A 135 30.98 -13.03 32.61
CA LEU A 135 32.43 -13.22 32.58
C LEU A 135 33.16 -11.90 32.31
N THR A 136 33.81 -11.35 33.32
CA THR A 136 34.47 -10.05 33.24
C THR A 136 36.00 -10.14 33.12
N SER A 137 36.61 -11.32 33.30
CA SER A 137 38.06 -11.51 33.18
C SER A 137 38.54 -11.41 31.72
N PRO A 138 39.35 -10.41 31.34
CA PRO A 138 39.93 -10.30 30.00
C PRO A 138 40.78 -11.51 29.60
N GLU A 139 41.44 -12.11 30.58
CA GLU A 139 42.27 -13.30 30.42
C GLU A 139 41.41 -14.50 30.03
N ALA A 140 40.31 -14.76 30.77
CA ALA A 140 39.41 -15.83 30.48
C ALA A 140 38.71 -15.66 29.09
N LEU A 141 38.35 -14.43 28.69
CA LEU A 141 37.80 -14.13 27.36
C LEU A 141 38.82 -14.39 26.25
N THR A 142 40.10 -14.05 26.48
CA THR A 142 41.19 -14.33 25.54
C THR A 142 41.40 -15.84 25.34
N GLN A 143 41.40 -16.58 26.44
CA GLN A 143 41.54 -18.04 26.42
C GLN A 143 40.35 -18.74 25.81
N LEU A 144 39.12 -18.26 26.11
CA LEU A 144 37.91 -18.75 25.49
C LEU A 144 37.94 -18.52 23.95
N THR A 145 38.40 -17.35 23.52
CA THR A 145 38.55 -17.08 22.08
C THR A 145 39.48 -18.09 21.42
N ARG A 146 40.61 -18.41 22.02
CA ARG A 146 41.58 -19.42 21.52
C ARG A 146 40.93 -20.82 21.48
N LEU A 147 40.21 -21.22 22.55
CA LEU A 147 39.48 -22.48 22.58
C LEU A 147 38.49 -22.58 21.42
N LEU A 148 37.65 -21.55 21.19
CA LEU A 148 36.67 -21.50 20.12
C LEU A 148 37.30 -21.61 18.71
N GLU A 149 38.47 -21.00 18.50
CA GLU A 149 39.22 -21.09 17.25
C GLU A 149 39.76 -22.53 17.01
N THR A 150 40.11 -23.25 18.07
CA THR A 150 40.78 -24.57 18.01
C THR A 150 39.89 -25.77 18.36
N LEU A 151 38.58 -25.58 18.48
CA LEU A 151 37.64 -26.68 18.82
C LEU A 151 37.79 -27.85 17.85
N PRO A 152 37.78 -29.11 18.33
CA PRO A 152 37.76 -30.30 17.49
C PRO A 152 36.53 -30.33 16.58
N PRO A 153 36.60 -30.97 15.38
CA PRO A 153 35.51 -30.94 14.40
C PRO A 153 34.17 -31.54 14.86
N HIS A 154 34.16 -32.34 15.87
CA HIS A 154 32.96 -32.96 16.47
C HIS A 154 32.41 -32.18 17.67
N VAL A 155 33.05 -31.05 18.03
CA VAL A 155 32.66 -30.20 19.16
C VAL A 155 32.12 -28.88 18.62
N HIS A 156 30.95 -28.50 19.10
CA HIS A 156 30.27 -27.25 18.74
C HIS A 156 30.04 -26.44 20.01
N ALA A 157 30.30 -25.11 19.96
CA ALA A 157 30.03 -24.21 21.07
C ALA A 157 28.78 -23.38 20.81
N ILE A 158 27.90 -23.27 21.82
CA ILE A 158 26.76 -22.35 21.81
C ILE A 158 26.94 -21.35 22.95
N LEU A 159 27.08 -20.08 22.60
CA LEU A 159 27.33 -18.98 23.53
C LEU A 159 26.08 -18.13 23.65
N ALA A 160 25.54 -17.94 24.88
CA ALA A 160 24.43 -17.03 25.08
C ALA A 160 24.85 -15.83 25.93
N THR A 161 24.54 -14.62 25.44
CA THR A 161 24.97 -13.36 26.07
C THR A 161 23.89 -12.29 25.97
N ARG A 162 23.95 -11.29 26.88
CA ARG A 162 23.07 -10.11 26.81
C ARG A 162 23.66 -8.98 25.97
N ARG A 163 24.97 -8.96 25.78
CA ARG A 163 25.72 -7.94 25.02
C ARG A 163 26.80 -8.60 24.18
N ASP A 164 27.24 -7.94 23.15
CA ASP A 164 28.38 -8.42 22.40
C ASP A 164 29.64 -8.28 23.22
N LEU A 165 30.39 -9.36 23.34
CA LEU A 165 31.63 -9.43 24.09
C LEU A 165 32.82 -9.22 23.15
N PRO A 166 33.98 -8.75 23.65
CA PRO A 166 35.21 -8.56 22.85
C PRO A 166 35.84 -9.89 22.44
N LEU A 167 35.07 -10.86 22.06
CA LEU A 167 35.52 -12.12 21.48
C LEU A 167 35.87 -11.88 20.01
N ARG A 168 37.10 -12.13 19.60
CA ARG A 168 37.59 -11.90 18.23
C ARG A 168 37.00 -12.89 17.23
N LEU A 169 35.67 -12.96 17.14
CA LEU A 169 34.91 -13.94 16.32
C LEU A 169 34.97 -13.63 14.81
N HIS A 170 35.55 -12.52 14.38
CA HIS A 170 35.64 -12.13 12.98
C HIS A 170 36.31 -13.17 12.09
N LYS A 171 37.30 -13.93 12.62
CA LYS A 171 37.94 -15.04 11.87
C LYS A 171 36.96 -16.18 11.60
N LEU A 172 36.19 -16.60 12.61
CA LEU A 172 35.17 -17.64 12.47
C LEU A 172 34.04 -17.18 11.51
N ARG A 173 33.68 -15.89 11.56
CA ARG A 173 32.69 -15.32 10.65
C ARG A 173 33.19 -15.36 9.20
N LEU A 174 34.43 -14.99 8.93
CA LEU A 174 35.02 -15.06 7.58
C LEU A 174 35.19 -16.50 7.09
N ALA A 175 35.44 -17.47 7.99
CA ALA A 175 35.52 -18.87 7.66
C ALA A 175 34.15 -19.55 7.45
N GLY A 176 33.03 -18.87 7.70
CA GLY A 176 31.69 -19.47 7.68
C GLY A 176 31.42 -20.44 8.84
N GLU A 177 32.23 -20.39 9.89
CA GLU A 177 32.18 -21.27 11.08
C GLU A 177 31.39 -20.67 12.24
N LEU A 178 30.87 -19.42 12.07
CA LEU A 178 30.05 -18.71 13.08
C LEU A 178 28.61 -18.56 12.59
N ALA A 179 27.67 -19.04 13.37
CA ALA A 179 26.24 -18.72 13.22
C ALA A 179 25.82 -17.74 14.32
N GLU A 180 24.94 -16.81 13.97
CA GLU A 180 24.45 -15.78 14.89
C GLU A 180 22.93 -15.79 14.96
N ILE A 181 22.41 -15.80 16.18
CA ILE A 181 20.99 -15.60 16.49
C ILE A 181 20.88 -14.30 17.28
N ARG A 182 20.22 -13.31 16.73
CA ARG A 182 20.13 -11.99 17.31
C ARG A 182 18.76 -11.73 17.96
N ALA A 183 18.60 -10.58 18.59
CA ALA A 183 17.36 -10.19 19.27
C ALA A 183 16.13 -10.29 18.38
N ALA A 184 16.25 -9.93 17.08
CA ALA A 184 15.16 -10.00 16.11
C ALA A 184 14.66 -11.43 15.89
N ASP A 185 15.57 -12.41 15.86
CA ASP A 185 15.24 -13.82 15.63
C ASP A 185 14.52 -14.45 16.85
N LEU A 186 14.72 -13.87 18.04
CA LEU A 186 14.11 -14.33 19.29
C LEU A 186 12.74 -13.75 19.58
N ARG A 187 12.30 -12.74 18.81
CA ARG A 187 10.97 -12.14 18.98
C ARG A 187 9.88 -13.18 18.68
N PHE A 188 8.80 -13.09 19.43
CA PHE A 188 7.60 -13.84 19.11
C PHE A 188 6.98 -13.29 17.83
N THR A 189 6.49 -14.16 16.97
CA THR A 189 5.60 -13.76 15.88
C THR A 189 4.20 -13.47 16.43
N GLU A 190 3.36 -12.78 15.66
CA GLU A 190 1.97 -12.54 16.07
C GLU A 190 1.21 -13.86 16.31
N ARG A 191 1.46 -14.88 15.48
CA ARG A 191 0.91 -16.23 15.66
C ARG A 191 1.37 -16.86 16.98
N GLU A 192 2.67 -16.81 17.28
CA GLU A 192 3.22 -17.33 18.53
C GLU A 192 2.73 -16.56 19.75
N THR A 193 2.47 -15.24 19.61
CA THR A 193 1.87 -14.42 20.67
C THR A 193 0.46 -14.90 20.99
N ARG A 194 -0.37 -15.16 19.98
CA ARG A 194 -1.73 -15.71 20.16
C ARG A 194 -1.70 -17.09 20.83
N GLU A 195 -0.86 -17.99 20.33
CA GLU A 195 -0.68 -19.32 20.88
C GLU A 195 -0.21 -19.26 22.36
N PHE A 196 0.69 -18.34 22.69
CA PHE A 196 1.16 -18.12 24.06
C PHE A 196 0.03 -17.66 24.99
N LEU A 197 -0.84 -16.76 24.54
CA LEU A 197 -1.99 -16.26 25.29
C LEU A 197 -3.03 -17.37 25.52
N GLU A 198 -3.33 -18.16 24.48
CA GLU A 198 -4.24 -19.32 24.58
C GLU A 198 -3.74 -20.36 25.58
N ILE A 199 -2.46 -20.75 25.51
CA ILE A 199 -1.83 -21.70 26.44
C ILE A 199 -1.81 -21.14 27.87
N SER A 200 -1.75 -19.80 28.00
CA SER A 200 -1.81 -19.12 29.30
C SER A 200 -3.24 -18.98 29.84
N GLY A 201 -4.26 -19.45 29.11
CA GLY A 201 -5.67 -19.38 29.50
C GLY A 201 -6.28 -17.98 29.33
N ILE A 202 -5.69 -17.12 28.51
CA ILE A 202 -6.11 -15.73 28.28
C ILE A 202 -6.81 -15.65 26.92
N ALA A 203 -8.11 -15.37 26.93
CA ALA A 203 -8.91 -15.16 25.73
C ALA A 203 -8.92 -13.66 25.38
N LEU A 204 -8.38 -13.31 24.22
CA LEU A 204 -8.44 -11.97 23.65
C LEU A 204 -8.96 -12.04 22.20
N SER A 205 -9.61 -10.98 21.76
CA SER A 205 -9.93 -10.82 20.34
C SER A 205 -8.66 -10.75 19.47
N GLU A 206 -8.74 -11.15 18.20
CA GLU A 206 -7.60 -11.10 17.28
C GLU A 206 -6.96 -9.70 17.23
N GLY A 207 -7.77 -8.65 17.14
CA GLY A 207 -7.28 -7.26 17.12
C GLY A 207 -6.55 -6.87 18.41
N ARG A 208 -6.99 -7.35 19.57
CA ARG A 208 -6.31 -7.08 20.84
C ARG A 208 -5.03 -7.89 21.02
N ALA A 209 -5.01 -9.12 20.56
CA ALA A 209 -3.76 -9.92 20.54
C ALA A 209 -2.71 -9.26 19.62
N ALA A 210 -3.11 -8.75 18.46
CA ALA A 210 -2.23 -8.00 17.57
C ALA A 210 -1.73 -6.69 18.21
N THR A 211 -2.61 -5.92 18.88
CA THR A 211 -2.22 -4.72 19.62
C THR A 211 -1.20 -5.02 20.74
N LEU A 212 -1.40 -6.11 21.48
CA LEU A 212 -0.45 -6.51 22.51
C LEU A 212 0.90 -6.95 21.92
N HIS A 213 0.87 -7.67 20.80
CA HIS A 213 2.07 -8.06 20.07
C HIS A 213 2.85 -6.82 19.60
N GLU A 214 2.19 -5.85 18.98
CA GLU A 214 2.78 -4.60 18.52
C GLU A 214 3.42 -3.82 19.67
N ARG A 215 2.72 -3.64 20.80
CA ARG A 215 3.23 -2.92 21.98
C ARG A 215 4.41 -3.60 22.65
N THR A 216 4.44 -4.93 22.64
CA THR A 216 5.57 -5.70 23.21
C THR A 216 6.68 -5.93 22.17
N GLU A 217 6.46 -5.62 20.90
CA GLU A 217 7.34 -5.96 19.79
C GLU A 217 7.78 -7.44 19.80
N GLY A 218 6.89 -8.33 20.26
CA GLY A 218 7.20 -9.76 20.43
C GLY A 218 8.24 -10.08 21.52
N TRP A 219 8.56 -9.15 22.42
CA TRP A 219 9.49 -9.39 23.51
C TRP A 219 8.93 -10.37 24.53
N ALA A 220 9.64 -11.50 24.73
CA ALA A 220 9.16 -12.63 25.54
C ALA A 220 8.82 -12.26 26.99
N ALA A 221 9.67 -11.47 27.67
CA ALA A 221 9.38 -11.02 29.04
C ALA A 221 8.22 -10.03 29.08
N GLY A 222 8.09 -9.12 28.10
CA GLY A 222 6.97 -8.19 27.97
C GLY A 222 5.63 -8.94 27.84
N LEU A 223 5.58 -9.93 26.97
CA LEU A 223 4.40 -10.80 26.81
C LEU A 223 4.09 -11.58 28.09
N ARG A 224 5.11 -12.10 28.77
CA ARG A 224 4.92 -12.81 30.05
C ARG A 224 4.40 -11.89 31.16
N LEU A 225 4.95 -10.70 31.30
CA LEU A 225 4.49 -9.70 32.27
C LEU A 225 3.05 -9.26 31.99
N ALA A 226 2.72 -9.05 30.71
CA ALA A 226 1.37 -8.78 30.27
C ALA A 226 0.42 -9.93 30.61
N ALA A 227 0.81 -11.18 30.35
CA ALA A 227 0.00 -12.36 30.66
C ALA A 227 -0.28 -12.51 32.16
N ILE A 228 0.73 -12.25 33.02
CA ILE A 228 0.56 -12.26 34.49
C ILE A 228 -0.48 -11.21 34.92
N SER A 229 -0.39 -10.02 34.37
CA SER A 229 -1.30 -8.92 34.69
C SER A 229 -2.72 -9.17 34.14
N LEU A 230 -2.83 -9.71 32.91
CA LEU A 230 -4.10 -10.10 32.28
C LEU A 230 -4.85 -11.19 33.04
N ALA A 231 -4.12 -12.17 33.60
CA ALA A 231 -4.72 -13.25 34.38
C ALA A 231 -5.45 -12.76 35.64
N SER A 232 -5.11 -11.59 36.15
CA SER A 232 -5.75 -10.95 37.31
C SER A 232 -6.67 -9.78 36.95
N SER A 233 -6.79 -9.44 35.65
CA SER A 233 -7.61 -8.32 35.20
C SER A 233 -9.08 -8.72 35.04
N PRO A 234 -10.03 -7.93 35.57
CA PRO A 234 -11.46 -8.16 35.35
C PRO A 234 -11.92 -7.88 33.91
N ASP A 235 -11.17 -7.06 33.16
CA ASP A 235 -11.43 -6.71 31.76
C ASP A 235 -10.14 -6.79 30.95
N PRO A 236 -9.84 -7.96 30.38
CA PRO A 236 -8.63 -8.17 29.59
C PRO A 236 -8.54 -7.28 28.32
N GLU A 237 -9.66 -7.00 27.67
CA GLU A 237 -9.71 -6.20 26.44
C GLU A 237 -9.33 -4.74 26.70
N ARG A 238 -9.87 -4.17 27.79
CA ARG A 238 -9.53 -2.82 28.23
C ARG A 238 -8.08 -2.73 28.72
N PHE A 239 -7.63 -3.74 29.46
CA PHE A 239 -6.24 -3.80 29.94
C PHE A 239 -5.25 -3.72 28.77
N VAL A 240 -5.48 -4.47 27.68
CA VAL A 240 -4.61 -4.41 26.49
C VAL A 240 -4.62 -3.01 25.88
N ALA A 241 -5.77 -2.32 25.85
CA ALA A 241 -5.84 -0.95 25.36
C ALA A 241 -5.00 0.06 26.18
N GLU A 242 -4.82 -0.21 27.47
CA GLU A 242 -4.09 0.66 28.41
C GLU A 242 -2.66 0.12 28.73
N PHE A 243 -2.29 -1.06 28.22
CA PHE A 243 -0.99 -1.69 28.50
C PHE A 243 0.17 -0.85 27.95
N SER A 244 1.12 -0.51 28.81
CA SER A 244 2.29 0.30 28.44
C SER A 244 3.49 -0.01 29.36
N GLY A 245 4.65 0.52 29.06
CA GLY A 245 5.85 0.43 29.90
C GLY A 245 5.70 1.08 31.27
N SER A 246 4.67 1.93 31.47
CA SER A 246 4.31 2.51 32.76
C SER A 246 3.46 1.60 33.64
N SER A 247 2.99 0.44 33.12
CA SER A 247 2.30 -0.57 33.92
C SER A 247 3.22 -1.07 35.05
N ARG A 248 2.72 -1.14 36.27
CA ARG A 248 3.55 -1.35 37.49
C ARG A 248 4.57 -2.47 37.37
N THR A 249 4.15 -3.65 36.98
CA THR A 249 5.00 -4.85 36.86
C THR A 249 6.09 -4.71 35.78
N VAL A 250 5.77 -4.05 34.66
CA VAL A 250 6.72 -3.78 33.57
C VAL A 250 7.69 -2.69 33.99
N ALA A 251 7.18 -1.63 34.59
CA ALA A 251 7.97 -0.49 35.06
C ALA A 251 9.01 -0.94 36.11
N GLU A 252 8.60 -1.72 37.13
CA GLU A 252 9.51 -2.24 38.15
C GLU A 252 10.64 -3.10 37.54
N TYR A 253 10.32 -3.93 36.54
CA TYR A 253 11.34 -4.75 35.87
C TYR A 253 12.32 -3.92 35.04
N LEU A 254 11.79 -3.01 34.19
CA LEU A 254 12.63 -2.18 33.30
C LEU A 254 13.45 -1.17 34.11
N LEU A 255 12.91 -0.62 35.19
CA LEU A 255 13.61 0.31 36.07
C LEU A 255 14.84 -0.36 36.69
N ALA A 256 14.66 -1.51 37.35
CA ALA A 256 15.73 -2.23 38.04
C ALA A 256 16.77 -2.81 37.09
N GLU A 257 16.35 -3.41 35.98
CA GLU A 257 17.25 -4.16 35.09
C GLU A 257 17.92 -3.27 34.03
N MET A 258 17.32 -2.11 33.68
CA MET A 258 17.75 -1.30 32.54
C MET A 258 18.16 0.12 32.90
N LEU A 259 17.40 0.86 33.70
CA LEU A 259 17.70 2.27 33.97
C LEU A 259 18.63 2.45 35.17
N GLU A 260 18.35 1.82 36.32
CA GLU A 260 19.14 2.01 37.55
C GLU A 260 20.57 1.43 37.48
N CYS A 261 20.79 0.46 36.56
CA CYS A 261 22.12 -0.11 36.31
C CYS A 261 23.04 0.83 35.52
N GLN A 262 22.52 1.90 34.91
CA GLN A 262 23.30 2.79 34.06
C GLN A 262 24.00 3.88 34.85
N PRO A 263 25.14 4.40 34.38
CA PRO A 263 25.78 5.60 34.94
C PRO A 263 24.81 6.79 34.89
N ALA A 264 25.01 7.76 35.81
CA ALA A 264 24.13 8.93 35.92
C ALA A 264 24.03 9.75 34.62
N GLU A 265 25.11 9.87 33.87
CA GLU A 265 25.14 10.53 32.56
C GLU A 265 24.25 9.82 31.53
N VAL A 266 24.33 8.50 31.48
CA VAL A 266 23.48 7.68 30.59
C VAL A 266 22.01 7.76 31.01
N GLN A 267 21.71 7.73 32.32
CA GLN A 267 20.34 7.92 32.82
C GLN A 267 19.76 9.27 32.38
N GLN A 268 20.55 10.36 32.47
CA GLN A 268 20.11 11.70 32.03
C GLN A 268 19.85 11.74 30.53
N LEU A 269 20.74 11.16 29.72
CA LEU A 269 20.50 11.01 28.26
C LEU A 269 19.20 10.27 27.99
N LEU A 270 19.02 9.10 28.54
CA LEU A 270 17.84 8.27 28.35
C LEU A 270 16.55 9.02 28.72
N LEU A 271 16.55 9.71 29.87
CA LEU A 271 15.38 10.48 30.34
C LEU A 271 15.07 11.64 29.39
N ARG A 272 16.05 12.52 29.13
CA ARG A 272 15.82 13.75 28.35
C ARG A 272 15.49 13.49 26.89
N THR A 273 15.99 12.40 26.30
CA THR A 273 15.71 12.05 24.91
C THR A 273 14.48 11.14 24.74
N SER A 274 13.89 10.66 25.84
CA SER A 274 12.73 9.76 25.83
C SER A 274 11.47 10.34 25.17
N LEU A 275 11.37 11.66 25.10
CA LEU A 275 10.27 12.39 24.47
C LEU A 275 10.29 12.31 22.92
N LEU A 276 11.42 11.87 22.35
CA LEU A 276 11.60 11.72 20.91
C LEU A 276 11.12 10.34 20.42
N ASP A 277 10.48 10.29 19.27
CA ASP A 277 10.14 9.04 18.61
C ASP A 277 11.34 8.45 17.85
N ARG A 278 12.21 9.32 17.36
CA ARG A 278 13.52 9.01 16.76
C ARG A 278 14.56 10.04 17.21
N LEU A 279 15.79 9.59 17.39
CA LEU A 279 16.87 10.45 17.86
C LEU A 279 18.19 10.13 17.16
N ASN A 280 19.06 11.12 17.07
CA ASN A 280 20.44 10.99 16.64
C ASN A 280 21.38 11.64 17.64
N GLY A 281 22.69 11.49 17.43
CA GLY A 281 23.69 12.02 18.35
C GLY A 281 23.59 13.53 18.55
N GLU A 282 23.39 14.29 17.48
CA GLU A 282 23.31 15.76 17.50
C GLU A 282 22.10 16.27 18.29
N LEU A 283 20.90 15.70 18.03
CA LEU A 283 19.69 16.05 18.76
C LEU A 283 19.78 15.65 20.25
N ALA A 284 20.42 14.49 20.52
CA ALA A 284 20.66 14.06 21.90
C ALA A 284 21.64 14.97 22.62
N ASP A 285 22.72 15.43 21.98
CA ASP A 285 23.67 16.42 22.54
C ASP A 285 22.94 17.74 22.85
N LEU A 286 22.05 18.21 21.97
CA LEU A 286 21.25 19.41 22.20
C LEU A 286 20.38 19.30 23.46
N LEU A 287 19.66 18.17 23.60
CA LEU A 287 18.74 17.98 24.74
C LEU A 287 19.43 17.69 26.05
N THR A 288 20.60 17.06 26.02
CA THR A 288 21.42 16.81 27.24
C THR A 288 22.26 18.00 27.66
N GLY A 289 22.62 18.85 26.70
CA GLY A 289 23.59 19.94 26.89
C GLY A 289 25.06 19.48 26.91
N HIS A 290 25.32 18.22 26.53
CA HIS A 290 26.67 17.63 26.56
C HIS A 290 26.95 16.89 25.24
N PRO A 291 28.19 17.03 24.66
CA PRO A 291 28.58 16.32 23.46
C PRO A 291 28.89 14.83 23.74
N GLY A 292 28.79 13.99 22.72
CA GLY A 292 29.20 12.58 22.78
C GLY A 292 28.05 11.58 22.94
N SER A 293 26.80 12.02 22.82
CA SER A 293 25.62 11.15 22.94
C SER A 293 25.57 10.04 21.89
N GLU A 294 26.08 10.27 20.68
CA GLU A 294 26.13 9.26 19.61
C GLU A 294 26.87 7.99 20.07
N ARG A 295 28.02 8.16 20.70
CA ARG A 295 28.81 7.04 21.25
C ARG A 295 28.02 6.28 22.32
N ILE A 296 27.36 7.00 23.21
CA ILE A 296 26.53 6.37 24.26
C ILE A 296 25.38 5.57 23.63
N LEU A 297 24.71 6.10 22.59
CA LEU A 297 23.64 5.40 21.88
C LEU A 297 24.14 4.11 21.20
N LEU A 298 25.31 4.17 20.54
CA LEU A 298 25.97 3.01 19.97
C LEU A 298 26.35 1.96 21.03
N ASP A 299 26.92 2.40 22.15
CA ASP A 299 27.27 1.50 23.26
C ASP A 299 26.03 0.84 23.89
N LEU A 300 24.90 1.56 23.98
CA LEU A 300 23.62 1.04 24.45
C LEU A 300 23.01 0.04 23.46
N GLU A 301 23.09 0.29 22.17
CA GLU A 301 22.63 -0.64 21.14
C GLU A 301 23.46 -1.93 21.17
N ASP A 302 24.80 -1.83 21.19
CA ASP A 302 25.71 -2.98 21.30
C ASP A 302 25.50 -3.76 22.61
N ALA A 303 25.08 -3.09 23.67
CA ALA A 303 24.66 -3.72 24.93
C ALA A 303 23.24 -4.29 24.90
N ASN A 304 22.53 -4.21 23.78
CA ASN A 304 21.10 -4.58 23.65
C ASN A 304 20.23 -3.93 24.76
N ALA A 305 20.45 -2.65 25.05
CA ALA A 305 19.78 -1.91 26.12
C ALA A 305 18.48 -1.23 25.64
N PHE A 306 17.66 -1.92 24.83
CA PHE A 306 16.39 -1.42 24.27
C PHE A 306 16.53 -0.16 23.40
N VAL A 307 17.73 0.10 22.86
CA VAL A 307 18.03 1.06 21.81
C VAL A 307 18.17 0.27 20.51
N VAL A 308 17.56 0.76 19.43
CA VAL A 308 17.54 0.09 18.11
C VAL A 308 17.88 1.14 17.06
N SER A 309 18.84 0.87 16.18
CA SER A 309 19.11 1.71 15.02
C SER A 309 17.98 1.58 13.98
N LEU A 310 17.66 2.69 13.32
CA LEU A 310 16.65 2.79 12.29
C LEU A 310 17.23 2.70 10.87
N ASP A 311 18.55 2.86 10.75
CA ASP A 311 19.27 2.86 9.49
C ASP A 311 20.54 1.98 9.55
N PRO A 312 21.02 1.46 8.42
CA PRO A 312 22.25 0.64 8.38
C PRO A 312 23.52 1.39 8.80
N ALA A 313 23.54 2.72 8.65
CA ALA A 313 24.66 3.57 9.06
C ALA A 313 24.67 3.83 10.58
N ARG A 314 23.63 3.40 11.29
CA ARG A 314 23.48 3.56 12.75
C ARG A 314 23.57 5.04 13.17
N THR A 315 22.93 5.91 12.40
CA THR A 315 22.89 7.35 12.67
C THR A 315 21.61 7.77 13.39
N TRP A 316 20.50 7.06 13.12
CA TRP A 316 19.22 7.26 13.76
C TRP A 316 18.85 6.07 14.64
N PHE A 317 18.33 6.37 15.83
CA PHE A 317 17.95 5.40 16.85
C PHE A 317 16.51 5.63 17.32
N ARG A 318 15.92 4.60 17.90
CA ARG A 318 14.70 4.69 18.71
C ARG A 318 14.82 3.81 19.96
N TYR A 319 14.02 4.13 20.93
CA TYR A 319 13.83 3.25 22.08
C TYR A 319 12.78 2.20 21.78
N HIS A 320 12.89 1.02 22.42
CA HIS A 320 11.78 0.07 22.47
C HIS A 320 10.56 0.71 23.15
N HIS A 321 9.36 0.54 22.62
CA HIS A 321 8.16 1.27 23.07
C HIS A 321 7.94 1.22 24.59
N LEU A 322 7.97 0.00 25.20
CA LEU A 322 7.78 -0.14 26.64
C LEU A 322 8.87 0.57 27.48
N PHE A 323 10.08 0.64 26.95
CA PHE A 323 11.17 1.36 27.62
C PHE A 323 11.02 2.87 27.47
N ALA A 324 10.64 3.35 26.30
CA ALA A 324 10.31 4.74 26.07
C ALA A 324 9.18 5.24 27.01
N ASP A 325 8.11 4.44 27.16
CA ASP A 325 7.00 4.78 28.06
C ASP A 325 7.44 4.91 29.52
N LEU A 326 8.29 3.99 30.00
CA LEU A 326 8.88 4.09 31.34
C LEU A 326 9.72 5.36 31.48
N LEU A 327 10.63 5.62 30.51
CA LEU A 327 11.49 6.79 30.55
C LEU A 327 10.70 8.10 30.55
N ARG A 328 9.64 8.18 29.73
CA ARG A 328 8.72 9.34 29.71
C ARG A 328 8.00 9.53 31.06
N LEU A 329 7.60 8.43 31.70
CA LEU A 329 7.02 8.47 33.03
C LEU A 329 8.00 9.00 34.07
N GLU A 330 9.24 8.47 34.06
CA GLU A 330 10.28 8.87 35.00
C GLU A 330 10.76 10.32 34.74
N LEU A 331 10.83 10.76 33.48
CA LEU A 331 11.13 12.16 33.14
C LEU A 331 10.09 13.11 33.78
N ARG A 332 8.79 12.81 33.58
CA ARG A 332 7.71 13.63 34.16
C ARG A 332 7.71 13.64 35.71
N ARG A 333 8.15 12.54 36.33
CA ARG A 333 8.26 12.45 37.79
C ARG A 333 9.45 13.21 38.37
N ARG A 334 10.60 13.09 37.72
CA ARG A 334 11.87 13.63 38.22
C ARG A 334 12.13 15.03 37.76
N LEU A 335 11.74 15.41 36.53
CA LEU A 335 12.09 16.66 35.85
C LEU A 335 10.87 17.28 35.12
N PRO A 336 9.71 17.47 35.80
CA PRO A 336 8.49 17.96 35.15
C PRO A 336 8.65 19.33 34.47
N GLU A 337 9.47 20.22 35.04
CA GLU A 337 9.70 21.57 34.52
C GLU A 337 10.56 21.57 33.24
N GLU A 338 11.36 20.54 33.02
CA GLU A 338 12.20 20.43 31.83
C GLU A 338 11.41 19.98 30.60
N VAL A 339 10.30 19.27 30.77
CA VAL A 339 9.53 18.67 29.65
C VAL A 339 9.15 19.69 28.58
N PRO A 340 8.53 20.85 28.88
CA PRO A 340 8.19 21.86 27.86
C PRO A 340 9.44 22.46 27.20
N VAL A 341 10.52 22.66 27.95
CA VAL A 341 11.77 23.21 27.43
C VAL A 341 12.43 22.26 26.45
N LEU A 342 12.49 20.95 26.76
CA LEU A 342 13.04 19.92 25.90
C LEU A 342 12.22 19.81 24.60
N HIS A 343 10.89 19.91 24.67
CA HIS A 343 10.05 19.92 23.49
C HIS A 343 10.29 21.15 22.60
N ARG A 344 10.47 22.35 23.16
CA ARG A 344 10.83 23.56 22.38
C ARG A 344 12.16 23.41 21.67
N LEU A 345 13.19 22.90 22.36
CA LEU A 345 14.49 22.64 21.74
C LEU A 345 14.39 21.64 20.59
N ALA A 346 13.62 20.58 20.79
CA ALA A 346 13.38 19.60 19.72
C ALA A 346 12.60 20.22 18.54
N ALA A 347 11.56 21.02 18.82
CA ALA A 347 10.80 21.72 17.77
C ALA A 347 11.68 22.66 16.95
N GLU A 348 12.57 23.42 17.59
CA GLU A 348 13.49 24.31 16.91
C GLU A 348 14.48 23.52 16.01
N TRP A 349 15.03 22.44 16.54
CA TRP A 349 15.96 21.58 15.79
C TRP A 349 15.30 20.95 14.54
N PHE A 350 14.05 20.45 14.65
CA PHE A 350 13.29 19.89 13.54
C PHE A 350 12.90 20.98 12.53
N SER A 351 12.51 22.17 12.99
CA SER A 351 12.18 23.31 12.14
C SER A 351 13.34 23.73 11.25
N GLN A 352 14.57 23.81 11.80
CA GLN A 352 15.78 24.16 11.04
C GLN A 352 16.13 23.16 9.94
N ARG A 353 15.54 21.93 10.00
CA ARG A 353 15.72 20.84 9.01
C ARG A 353 14.55 20.62 8.09
N GLY A 354 13.50 21.45 8.20
CA GLY A 354 12.28 21.34 7.40
C GLY A 354 11.37 20.16 7.77
N GLU A 355 11.58 19.55 8.93
CA GLU A 355 10.77 18.43 9.43
C GLU A 355 9.50 18.96 10.13
N ILE A 356 8.59 19.49 9.32
CA ILE A 356 7.42 20.28 9.77
C ILE A 356 6.49 19.50 10.70
N VAL A 357 6.23 18.24 10.43
CA VAL A 357 5.31 17.40 11.23
C VAL A 357 5.86 17.22 12.65
N ASP A 358 7.16 16.91 12.77
CA ASP A 358 7.81 16.74 14.08
C ASP A 358 7.91 18.09 14.82
N THR A 359 8.16 19.19 14.09
CA THR A 359 8.10 20.55 14.63
C THR A 359 6.74 20.82 15.28
N ILE A 360 5.64 20.59 14.55
CA ILE A 360 4.29 20.85 15.08
C ILE A 360 3.99 19.96 16.29
N ARG A 361 4.31 18.67 16.24
CA ARG A 361 4.12 17.72 17.36
C ARG A 361 4.83 18.17 18.62
N HIS A 362 6.08 18.58 18.49
CA HIS A 362 6.85 19.06 19.64
C HIS A 362 6.37 20.42 20.15
N THR A 363 5.93 21.33 19.29
CA THR A 363 5.30 22.61 19.67
C THR A 363 4.00 22.36 20.45
N GLN A 364 3.17 21.41 20.01
CA GLN A 364 1.97 20.98 20.74
C GLN A 364 2.30 20.40 22.11
N ALA A 365 3.30 19.50 22.15
CA ALA A 365 3.72 18.86 23.39
C ALA A 365 4.38 19.82 24.38
N ALA A 366 4.93 20.94 23.92
CA ALA A 366 5.39 22.05 24.75
C ALA A 366 4.22 22.88 25.36
N GLY A 367 3.00 22.74 24.84
CA GLY A 367 1.83 23.52 25.21
C GLY A 367 1.70 24.85 24.46
N ASP A 368 2.51 25.09 23.44
CA ASP A 368 2.55 26.35 22.68
C ASP A 368 1.49 26.30 21.55
N TRP A 369 0.21 26.23 21.94
CA TRP A 369 -0.94 25.92 21.05
C TRP A 369 -1.13 26.94 19.94
N SER A 370 -0.88 28.22 20.19
CA SER A 370 -1.01 29.28 19.18
C SER A 370 0.02 29.13 18.06
N ASP A 371 1.27 28.84 18.42
CA ASP A 371 2.32 28.61 17.43
C ASP A 371 2.10 27.31 16.66
N ALA A 372 1.64 26.25 17.34
CA ALA A 372 1.27 25.01 16.69
C ALA A 372 0.13 25.18 15.68
N ALA A 373 -0.89 25.98 16.02
CA ALA A 373 -2.01 26.27 15.10
C ALA A 373 -1.53 27.05 13.88
N ARG A 374 -0.67 28.06 14.11
CA ARG A 374 -0.04 28.84 13.04
C ARG A 374 0.76 27.98 12.09
N LEU A 375 1.69 27.16 12.62
CA LEU A 375 2.49 26.25 11.81
C LEU A 375 1.63 25.25 11.02
N LEU A 376 0.59 24.71 11.65
CA LEU A 376 -0.34 23.79 10.98
C LEU A 376 -1.10 24.48 9.86
N ALA A 377 -1.61 25.71 10.05
CA ALA A 377 -2.27 26.47 9.00
C ALA A 377 -1.35 26.77 7.83
N ASP A 378 -0.12 27.22 8.12
CA ASP A 378 0.88 27.58 7.12
C ASP A 378 1.31 26.40 6.23
N HIS A 379 1.31 25.18 6.78
CA HIS A 379 1.77 23.98 6.08
C HIS A 379 0.68 22.98 5.69
N SER A 380 -0.57 23.16 6.15
CA SER A 380 -1.66 22.20 5.88
C SER A 380 -1.95 22.02 4.40
N PHE A 381 -1.83 23.10 3.61
CA PHE A 381 -2.00 23.03 2.16
C PHE A 381 -0.91 22.17 1.49
N GLY A 382 0.36 22.39 1.82
CA GLY A 382 1.47 21.57 1.34
C GLY A 382 1.33 20.10 1.74
N LEU A 383 1.01 19.84 3.02
CA LEU A 383 0.77 18.48 3.52
C LEU A 383 -0.39 17.79 2.78
N THR A 384 -1.43 18.53 2.41
CA THR A 384 -2.56 17.98 1.61
C THR A 384 -2.10 17.62 0.21
N LEU A 385 -1.30 18.47 -0.44
CA LEU A 385 -0.73 18.19 -1.77
C LEU A 385 0.22 16.98 -1.77
N ASP A 386 0.86 16.72 -0.64
CA ASP A 386 1.74 15.56 -0.44
C ASP A 386 0.97 14.29 0.02
N GLY A 387 -0.35 14.30 0.00
CA GLY A 387 -1.19 13.17 0.38
C GLY A 387 -1.26 12.88 1.88
N GLN A 388 -0.88 13.83 2.74
CA GLN A 388 -0.78 13.67 4.18
C GLN A 388 -2.04 14.10 4.96
N ALA A 389 -3.23 13.93 4.39
CA ALA A 389 -4.49 14.33 5.03
C ALA A 389 -4.70 13.68 6.41
N GLN A 390 -4.30 12.41 6.59
CA GLN A 390 -4.38 11.72 7.87
C GLN A 390 -3.43 12.32 8.91
N THR A 391 -2.25 12.79 8.49
CA THR A 391 -1.30 13.49 9.36
C THR A 391 -1.90 14.79 9.89
N ILE A 392 -2.56 15.58 9.04
CA ILE A 392 -3.26 16.81 9.45
C ILE A 392 -4.33 16.48 10.48
N GLN A 393 -5.13 15.44 10.24
CA GLN A 393 -6.17 15.01 11.16
C GLN A 393 -5.59 14.62 12.54
N ALA A 394 -4.51 13.85 12.57
CA ALA A 394 -3.84 13.44 13.79
C ALA A 394 -3.31 14.66 14.58
N LEU A 395 -2.72 15.64 13.89
CA LEU A 395 -2.24 16.88 14.50
C LEU A 395 -3.42 17.72 15.06
N LEU A 396 -4.57 17.78 14.35
CA LEU A 396 -5.78 18.46 14.83
C LEU A 396 -6.39 17.80 16.07
N GLN A 397 -6.36 16.47 16.15
CA GLN A 397 -6.86 15.72 17.29
C GLN A 397 -6.04 15.93 18.56
N ALA A 398 -4.77 16.31 18.44
CA ALA A 398 -3.90 16.59 19.59
C ALA A 398 -4.22 17.91 20.29
N PHE A 399 -4.96 18.84 19.66
CA PHE A 399 -5.40 20.08 20.32
C PHE A 399 -6.45 19.76 21.39
N PRO A 400 -6.29 20.28 22.63
CA PRO A 400 -7.25 20.02 23.70
C PRO A 400 -8.62 20.64 23.40
N PRO A 401 -9.71 19.99 23.84
CA PRO A 401 -11.06 20.58 23.75
C PRO A 401 -11.11 21.89 24.51
N GLY A 402 -11.16 23.01 23.81
CA GLY A 402 -11.14 24.34 24.43
C GLY A 402 -9.80 25.09 24.31
N ALA A 403 -8.84 24.59 23.57
CA ALA A 403 -7.74 25.40 23.07
C ALA A 403 -8.35 26.50 22.18
N VAL A 404 -8.73 27.59 22.78
CA VAL A 404 -9.21 28.80 22.10
C VAL A 404 -7.98 29.46 21.52
N THR A 405 -7.64 29.11 20.30
CA THR A 405 -6.71 29.89 19.49
C THR A 405 -7.57 31.00 18.88
N GLU A 406 -7.44 32.24 19.41
CA GLU A 406 -8.05 33.42 18.80
C GLU A 406 -7.39 33.61 17.42
N GLY A 407 -8.17 33.51 16.33
CA GLY A 407 -7.68 33.78 15.00
C GLY A 407 -8.09 32.74 13.92
N PRO A 408 -7.67 32.97 12.66
CA PRO A 408 -8.09 32.19 11.52
C PRO A 408 -7.34 30.84 11.35
N ASP A 409 -6.22 30.64 12.05
CA ASP A 409 -5.27 29.55 11.80
C ASP A 409 -5.89 28.17 12.04
N LEU A 410 -6.42 27.89 13.21
CA LEU A 410 -7.01 26.60 13.53
C LEU A 410 -8.28 26.29 12.71
N PRO A 411 -9.22 27.25 12.49
CA PRO A 411 -10.32 27.07 11.55
C PRO A 411 -9.86 26.72 10.13
N LEU A 412 -8.81 27.39 9.62
CA LEU A 412 -8.25 27.11 8.29
C LEU A 412 -7.69 25.70 8.19
N ALA A 413 -6.90 25.26 9.18
CA ALA A 413 -6.36 23.90 9.23
C ALA A 413 -7.48 22.84 9.32
N ARG A 414 -8.56 23.12 10.08
CA ARG A 414 -9.74 22.24 10.15
C ARG A 414 -10.45 22.17 8.81
N ALA A 415 -10.67 23.30 8.14
CA ALA A 415 -11.26 23.35 6.82
C ALA A 415 -10.46 22.50 5.82
N THR A 416 -9.14 22.62 5.83
CA THR A 416 -8.24 21.81 4.98
C THR A 416 -8.45 20.31 5.24
N SER A 417 -8.50 19.90 6.50
CA SER A 417 -8.73 18.50 6.88
C SER A 417 -10.11 17.99 6.47
N ASP A 418 -11.16 18.79 6.69
CA ASP A 418 -12.55 18.41 6.38
C ASP A 418 -12.74 18.24 4.87
N LEU A 419 -12.22 19.19 4.08
CA LEU A 419 -12.28 19.12 2.62
C LEU A 419 -11.46 17.95 2.05
N ALA A 420 -10.32 17.63 2.66
CA ALA A 420 -9.53 16.46 2.28
C ALA A 420 -10.28 15.15 2.55
N GLN A 421 -11.12 15.10 3.57
CA GLN A 421 -11.93 13.93 3.95
C GLN A 421 -13.35 13.94 3.35
N GLY A 422 -13.65 14.88 2.48
CA GLY A 422 -14.95 14.97 1.81
C GLY A 422 -16.09 15.53 2.70
N ARG A 423 -15.82 16.04 3.89
CA ARG A 423 -16.80 16.72 4.76
C ARG A 423 -17.00 18.16 4.30
N LEU A 424 -17.79 18.33 3.23
CA LEU A 424 -17.89 19.60 2.51
C LEU A 424 -18.59 20.70 3.30
N ASP A 425 -19.60 20.36 4.10
CA ASP A 425 -20.38 21.35 4.84
C ASP A 425 -19.63 21.83 6.09
N GLU A 426 -18.96 20.92 6.79
CA GLU A 426 -18.07 21.26 7.91
C GLU A 426 -16.88 22.10 7.43
N GLY A 427 -16.27 21.70 6.31
CA GLY A 427 -15.18 22.46 5.69
C GLY A 427 -15.62 23.87 5.28
N ALA A 428 -16.80 24.04 4.70
CA ALA A 428 -17.38 25.35 4.37
C ALA A 428 -17.62 26.19 5.61
N ALA A 429 -18.15 25.60 6.68
CA ALA A 429 -18.38 26.30 7.94
C ALA A 429 -17.06 26.80 8.56
N HIS A 430 -16.02 25.95 8.58
CA HIS A 430 -14.70 26.34 9.09
C HIS A 430 -14.04 27.41 8.21
N LEU A 431 -14.19 27.35 6.87
CA LEU A 431 -13.71 28.42 5.98
C LEU A 431 -14.37 29.76 6.28
N ALA A 432 -15.68 29.79 6.50
CA ALA A 432 -16.40 31.00 6.84
C ALA A 432 -15.91 31.60 8.16
N VAL A 433 -15.63 30.78 9.17
CA VAL A 433 -15.03 31.22 10.44
C VAL A 433 -13.63 31.77 10.21
N ALA A 434 -12.78 31.09 9.44
CA ALA A 434 -11.43 31.57 9.11
C ALA A 434 -11.47 32.94 8.43
N GLU A 435 -12.35 33.13 7.45
CA GLU A 435 -12.52 34.36 6.67
C GLU A 435 -12.99 35.54 7.57
N THR A 436 -13.96 35.31 8.45
CA THR A 436 -14.44 36.36 9.37
C THR A 436 -13.36 36.75 10.37
N SER A 437 -12.48 35.83 10.75
CA SER A 437 -11.39 36.07 11.71
C SER A 437 -10.19 36.82 11.11
N LEU A 438 -10.12 36.99 9.78
CA LEU A 438 -9.03 37.72 9.10
C LEU A 438 -8.93 39.19 9.47
N THR A 439 -10.03 39.81 9.98
CA THR A 439 -10.07 41.24 10.31
C THR A 439 -9.07 41.64 11.39
N ALA A 440 -8.70 40.72 12.27
CA ALA A 440 -7.75 40.94 13.38
C ALA A 440 -6.30 40.51 13.03
N THR A 441 -6.06 40.05 11.80
CA THR A 441 -4.75 39.50 11.40
C THR A 441 -3.80 40.59 10.92
N PRO A 442 -2.47 40.55 11.27
CA PRO A 442 -1.47 41.44 10.73
C PRO A 442 -1.41 41.43 9.19
N PRO A 443 -1.13 42.60 8.53
CA PRO A 443 -1.19 42.71 7.06
C PRO A 443 -0.30 41.76 6.28
N ASP A 444 0.93 41.51 6.77
CA ASP A 444 1.91 40.59 6.21
C ASP A 444 1.41 39.14 6.19
N ARG A 445 0.68 38.72 7.22
CA ARG A 445 0.09 37.39 7.30
C ARG A 445 -1.26 37.28 6.62
N LYS A 446 -2.02 38.36 6.59
CA LYS A 446 -3.38 38.38 6.05
C LYS A 446 -3.44 37.93 4.59
N HIS A 447 -2.54 38.46 3.75
CA HIS A 447 -2.49 38.09 2.33
C HIS A 447 -2.27 36.57 2.12
N ARG A 448 -1.32 35.97 2.87
CA ARG A 448 -1.04 34.53 2.79
C ARG A 448 -2.27 33.68 3.15
N LEU A 449 -3.01 34.08 4.18
CA LEU A 449 -4.24 33.40 4.59
C LEU A 449 -5.39 33.60 3.58
N GLU A 450 -5.52 34.79 2.97
CA GLU A 450 -6.50 35.05 1.88
C GLU A 450 -6.26 34.12 0.68
N VAL A 451 -5.01 33.92 0.30
CA VAL A 451 -4.62 33.02 -0.78
C VAL A 451 -4.94 31.56 -0.43
N ALA A 452 -4.63 31.12 0.79
CA ALA A 452 -4.94 29.78 1.27
C ALA A 452 -6.47 29.53 1.31
N ILE A 453 -7.24 30.50 1.78
CA ILE A 453 -8.72 30.44 1.78
C ILE A 453 -9.26 30.35 0.35
N ALA A 454 -8.73 31.13 -0.59
CA ALA A 454 -9.14 31.08 -2.00
C ALA A 454 -8.86 29.70 -2.63
N ALA A 455 -7.71 29.10 -2.34
CA ALA A 455 -7.37 27.76 -2.80
C ALA A 455 -8.32 26.66 -2.24
N LEU A 456 -8.70 26.78 -0.98
CA LEU A 456 -9.65 25.86 -0.37
C LEU A 456 -11.10 26.06 -0.87
N LYS A 457 -11.50 27.31 -1.12
CA LYS A 457 -12.78 27.62 -1.77
C LYS A 457 -12.83 27.02 -3.19
N LEU A 458 -11.76 27.11 -3.94
CA LEU A 458 -11.63 26.46 -5.25
C LEU A 458 -11.83 24.95 -5.16
N SER A 459 -11.19 24.30 -4.18
CA SER A 459 -11.33 22.88 -3.91
C SER A 459 -12.77 22.49 -3.51
N LEU A 460 -13.39 23.29 -2.67
CA LEU A 460 -14.79 23.11 -2.23
C LEU A 460 -15.76 23.24 -3.41
N ALA A 461 -15.63 24.32 -4.20
CA ALA A 461 -16.48 24.58 -5.37
C ALA A 461 -16.40 23.41 -6.36
N ARG A 462 -15.18 22.92 -6.67
CA ARG A 462 -14.99 21.75 -7.52
C ARG A 462 -15.66 20.48 -6.95
N LYS A 463 -15.48 20.22 -5.66
CA LYS A 463 -16.06 19.02 -5.01
C LYS A 463 -17.60 19.10 -4.94
N ARG A 464 -18.18 20.28 -4.82
CA ARG A 464 -19.63 20.52 -4.89
C ARG A 464 -20.17 20.54 -6.32
N GLY A 465 -19.29 20.63 -7.33
CA GLY A 465 -19.69 20.73 -8.72
C GLY A 465 -20.15 22.14 -9.13
N HIS A 466 -19.75 23.18 -8.37
CA HIS A 466 -20.05 24.59 -8.70
C HIS A 466 -19.06 25.10 -9.74
N LEU A 467 -19.27 24.73 -11.00
CA LEU A 467 -18.28 24.92 -12.07
C LEU A 467 -17.99 26.40 -12.37
N THR A 468 -19.00 27.27 -12.25
CA THR A 468 -18.86 28.71 -12.45
C THR A 468 -17.96 29.36 -11.39
N GLU A 469 -18.15 28.97 -10.14
CA GLU A 469 -17.35 29.47 -9.00
C GLU A 469 -15.86 29.08 -9.12
N VAL A 470 -15.57 27.89 -9.67
CA VAL A 470 -14.20 27.43 -9.92
C VAL A 470 -13.44 28.40 -10.83
N VAL A 471 -14.07 28.84 -11.93
CA VAL A 471 -13.45 29.77 -12.89
C VAL A 471 -13.12 31.13 -12.26
N GLU A 472 -13.98 31.63 -11.39
CA GLU A 472 -13.75 32.90 -10.68
C GLU A 472 -12.57 32.81 -9.70
N GLN A 473 -12.48 31.73 -8.91
CA GLN A 473 -11.38 31.50 -7.98
C GLN A 473 -10.04 31.33 -8.69
N VAL A 474 -10.02 30.63 -9.84
CA VAL A 474 -8.79 30.48 -10.66
C VAL A 474 -8.29 31.83 -11.15
N ARG A 475 -9.18 32.74 -11.59
CA ARG A 475 -8.79 34.11 -12.01
C ARG A 475 -8.15 34.89 -10.87
N PHE A 476 -8.65 34.75 -9.65
CA PHE A 476 -8.08 35.40 -8.46
C PHE A 476 -6.66 34.86 -8.19
N LEU A 477 -6.47 33.55 -8.18
CA LEU A 477 -5.19 32.91 -7.92
C LEU A 477 -4.14 33.08 -9.03
N ALA A 478 -4.57 33.35 -10.28
CA ALA A 478 -3.70 33.58 -11.41
C ALA A 478 -3.19 35.03 -11.51
N SER A 479 -3.67 35.96 -10.67
CA SER A 479 -3.23 37.36 -10.65
C SER A 479 -1.82 37.46 -10.08
N PRO A 480 -0.87 38.24 -10.74
CA PRO A 480 0.51 38.33 -10.28
C PRO A 480 0.61 39.07 -8.93
N VAL A 481 1.29 38.46 -7.97
CA VAL A 481 1.58 39.01 -6.65
C VAL A 481 2.86 39.87 -6.72
N THR A 482 2.81 41.09 -6.22
CA THR A 482 3.95 42.01 -6.15
C THR A 482 4.63 41.96 -4.79
N GLY A 483 5.88 41.49 -4.72
CA GLY A 483 6.74 41.53 -3.51
C GLY A 483 7.01 40.14 -2.90
N GLN A 484 7.96 39.38 -3.48
CA GLN A 484 8.09 37.94 -3.17
C GLN A 484 9.33 37.61 -2.34
N SER A 485 9.12 36.82 -1.27
CA SER A 485 10.15 35.97 -0.62
C SER A 485 10.27 34.62 -1.36
N ASP A 486 11.34 33.84 -1.12
CA ASP A 486 11.50 32.48 -1.69
C ASP A 486 10.36 31.53 -1.28
N GLU A 487 9.79 31.69 -0.09
CA GLU A 487 8.62 30.94 0.38
C GLU A 487 7.33 31.34 -0.38
N ASP A 488 7.17 32.61 -0.72
CA ASP A 488 6.04 33.12 -1.51
C ASP A 488 6.10 32.60 -2.95
N ILE A 489 7.31 32.49 -3.54
CA ILE A 489 7.53 31.90 -4.88
C ILE A 489 7.17 30.40 -4.89
N ALA A 490 7.51 29.66 -3.84
CA ALA A 490 7.17 28.26 -3.72
C ALA A 490 5.64 28.06 -3.60
N LEU A 491 4.97 28.89 -2.79
CA LEU A 491 3.51 28.88 -2.63
C LEU A 491 2.80 29.26 -3.93
N ASP A 492 3.32 30.23 -4.68
CA ASP A 492 2.77 30.61 -6.01
C ASP A 492 2.81 29.44 -7.00
N SER A 493 3.90 28.68 -7.01
CA SER A 493 4.05 27.51 -7.86
C SER A 493 3.10 26.37 -7.48
N ASP A 494 2.91 26.08 -6.18
CA ASP A 494 1.94 25.10 -5.69
C ASP A 494 0.51 25.49 -6.07
N LEU A 495 0.13 26.75 -5.86
CA LEU A 495 -1.18 27.28 -6.18
C LEU A 495 -1.46 27.27 -7.68
N ARG A 496 -0.48 27.64 -8.50
CA ARG A 496 -0.59 27.59 -9.96
C ARG A 496 -0.82 26.16 -10.45
N ALA A 497 -0.12 25.18 -9.91
CA ALA A 497 -0.29 23.77 -10.25
C ALA A 497 -1.71 23.28 -9.87
N VAL A 498 -2.22 23.64 -8.67
CA VAL A 498 -3.59 23.35 -8.25
C VAL A 498 -4.62 24.05 -9.12
N ALA A 499 -4.40 25.31 -9.49
CA ALA A 499 -5.29 26.05 -10.39
C ALA A 499 -5.39 25.36 -11.76
N LEU A 500 -4.25 24.96 -12.34
CA LEU A 500 -4.20 24.21 -13.60
C LEU A 500 -4.92 22.87 -13.51
N MET A 501 -4.73 22.13 -12.43
CA MET A 501 -5.43 20.87 -12.19
C MET A 501 -6.95 21.07 -12.13
N ASN A 502 -7.42 21.99 -11.30
CA ASN A 502 -8.87 22.22 -11.14
C ASN A 502 -9.51 22.77 -12.42
N LEU A 503 -8.85 23.71 -13.10
CA LEU A 503 -9.32 24.24 -14.39
C LEU A 503 -9.43 23.12 -15.43
N GLY A 504 -8.37 22.33 -15.60
CA GLY A 504 -8.38 21.24 -16.55
C GLY A 504 -9.42 20.17 -16.23
N THR A 505 -9.71 19.89 -14.94
CA THR A 505 -10.79 18.98 -14.53
C THR A 505 -12.16 19.54 -14.96
N VAL A 506 -12.45 20.82 -14.69
CA VAL A 506 -13.71 21.46 -15.06
C VAL A 506 -13.91 21.49 -16.58
N GLU A 507 -12.86 21.82 -17.31
CA GLU A 507 -12.86 21.81 -18.77
C GLU A 507 -13.14 20.40 -19.33
N ALA A 508 -12.58 19.35 -18.74
CA ALA A 508 -12.89 17.96 -19.08
C ALA A 508 -14.37 17.62 -18.86
N TRP A 509 -14.95 18.10 -17.76
CA TRP A 509 -16.36 17.89 -17.44
C TRP A 509 -17.30 18.73 -18.33
N SER A 510 -16.78 19.77 -18.98
CA SER A 510 -17.54 20.65 -19.90
C SER A 510 -17.28 20.33 -21.38
N LEU A 511 -16.60 19.21 -21.71
CA LEU A 511 -16.20 18.82 -23.07
C LEU A 511 -15.17 19.73 -23.78
N ALA A 512 -14.52 20.63 -23.06
CA ALA A 512 -13.40 21.46 -23.60
C ALA A 512 -12.07 20.66 -23.60
N ASN A 513 -12.05 19.50 -24.26
CA ASN A 513 -11.01 18.48 -24.11
C ASN A 513 -9.60 18.94 -24.47
N GLN A 514 -9.41 19.80 -25.46
CA GLN A 514 -8.08 20.27 -25.86
C GLN A 514 -7.45 21.19 -24.81
N ASP A 515 -8.22 22.12 -24.27
CA ASP A 515 -7.77 23.04 -23.22
C ASP A 515 -7.52 22.25 -21.92
N SER A 516 -8.42 21.32 -21.58
CA SER A 516 -8.27 20.43 -20.45
C SER A 516 -6.97 19.62 -20.50
N GLN A 517 -6.68 18.99 -21.65
CA GLN A 517 -5.44 18.20 -21.80
C GLN A 517 -4.20 19.07 -21.63
N ARG A 518 -4.20 20.29 -22.19
CA ARG A 518 -3.10 21.23 -22.05
C ARG A 518 -2.89 21.62 -20.60
N HIS A 519 -3.94 22.06 -19.90
CA HIS A 519 -3.83 22.54 -18.51
C HIS A 519 -3.45 21.42 -17.55
N LEU A 520 -4.00 20.21 -17.72
CA LEU A 520 -3.64 19.06 -16.89
C LEU A 520 -2.20 18.60 -17.13
N GLN A 521 -1.72 18.65 -18.39
CA GLN A 521 -0.33 18.31 -18.69
C GLN A 521 0.64 19.36 -18.12
N GLU A 522 0.35 20.67 -18.32
CA GLU A 522 1.14 21.74 -17.72
C GLU A 522 1.14 21.65 -16.18
N GLY A 523 0.00 21.30 -15.56
CA GLY A 523 -0.12 21.08 -14.12
C GLY A 523 0.74 19.90 -13.63
N ALA A 524 0.73 18.77 -14.35
CA ALA A 524 1.55 17.61 -14.03
C ALA A 524 3.05 17.92 -14.14
N ASP A 525 3.46 18.60 -15.20
CA ASP A 525 4.87 18.95 -15.43
C ASP A 525 5.37 19.96 -14.38
N LEU A 526 4.52 20.93 -14.00
CA LEU A 526 4.84 21.86 -12.92
C LEU A 526 4.94 21.12 -11.57
N ALA A 527 3.97 20.27 -11.24
CA ALA A 527 3.97 19.48 -10.01
C ALA A 527 5.25 18.61 -9.88
N ARG A 528 5.67 17.95 -10.97
CA ARG A 528 6.94 17.22 -11.03
C ARG A 528 8.15 18.10 -10.77
N LYS A 529 8.19 19.30 -11.41
CA LYS A 529 9.29 20.26 -11.27
C LYS A 529 9.44 20.78 -9.85
N ILE A 530 8.33 21.01 -9.15
CA ILE A 530 8.31 21.54 -7.77
C ILE A 530 8.35 20.44 -6.71
N GLY A 531 8.45 19.14 -7.10
CA GLY A 531 8.54 18.02 -6.17
C GLY A 531 7.24 17.71 -5.45
N ARG A 532 6.06 17.87 -6.10
CA ARG A 532 4.73 17.58 -5.57
C ARG A 532 4.10 16.35 -6.23
N PRO A 533 4.56 15.12 -5.90
CA PRO A 533 4.13 13.91 -6.60
C PRO A 533 2.63 13.62 -6.44
N TYR A 534 2.00 13.98 -5.30
CA TYR A 534 0.56 13.79 -5.12
C TYR A 534 -0.26 14.64 -6.13
N LEU A 535 0.16 15.87 -6.36
CA LEU A 535 -0.48 16.75 -7.34
C LEU A 535 -0.20 16.29 -8.78
N GLU A 536 0.99 15.75 -9.05
CA GLU A 536 1.31 15.12 -10.33
C GLU A 536 0.36 13.94 -10.62
N VAL A 537 0.18 13.04 -9.65
CA VAL A 537 -0.78 11.93 -9.74
C VAL A 537 -2.20 12.45 -10.00
N ALA A 538 -2.63 13.49 -9.28
CA ALA A 538 -3.95 14.09 -9.47
C ALA A 538 -4.16 14.58 -10.92
N CYS A 539 -3.20 15.35 -11.47
CA CYS A 539 -3.25 15.83 -12.85
C CYS A 539 -3.27 14.69 -13.86
N LEU A 540 -2.42 13.68 -13.70
CA LEU A 540 -2.35 12.50 -14.59
C LEU A 540 -3.63 11.66 -14.55
N ALA A 541 -4.23 11.51 -13.38
CA ALA A 541 -5.47 10.77 -13.21
C ALA A 541 -6.66 11.46 -13.93
N GLU A 542 -6.75 12.78 -13.83
CA GLU A 542 -7.76 13.59 -14.53
C GLU A 542 -7.46 13.68 -16.04
N LEU A 543 -6.19 13.72 -16.45
CA LEU A 543 -5.80 13.70 -17.86
C LEU A 543 -6.27 12.42 -18.56
N ALA A 544 -6.34 11.31 -17.86
CA ALA A 544 -6.92 10.08 -18.38
C ALA A 544 -8.41 10.22 -18.73
N PHE A 545 -9.16 11.02 -17.97
CA PHE A 545 -10.56 11.34 -18.26
C PHE A 545 -10.72 12.27 -19.47
N ALA A 546 -9.87 13.29 -19.58
CA ALA A 546 -9.84 14.23 -20.71
C ALA A 546 -9.50 13.56 -22.04
N SER A 547 -8.95 12.35 -22.02
CA SER A 547 -8.53 11.58 -23.21
C SER A 547 -9.66 10.82 -23.92
N LYS A 548 -10.93 11.08 -23.63
CA LYS A 548 -12.08 10.32 -24.18
C LYS A 548 -12.24 10.35 -25.70
N ILE A 549 -11.61 11.31 -26.37
CA ILE A 549 -11.62 11.43 -27.86
C ILE A 549 -10.42 10.66 -28.45
N GLU A 550 -9.45 10.28 -27.64
CA GLU A 550 -8.29 9.50 -28.07
C GLU A 550 -8.59 7.99 -28.04
N PRO A 551 -7.78 7.17 -28.76
CA PRO A 551 -7.91 5.72 -28.70
C PRO A 551 -7.86 5.17 -27.27
N PHE A 552 -8.69 4.19 -26.95
CA PHE A 552 -8.74 3.59 -25.60
C PHE A 552 -7.38 3.04 -25.13
N ALA A 553 -6.50 2.67 -26.04
CA ALA A 553 -5.12 2.29 -25.72
C ALA A 553 -4.35 3.43 -25.02
N THR A 554 -4.52 4.67 -25.46
CA THR A 554 -3.91 5.85 -24.83
C THR A 554 -4.50 6.08 -23.43
N THR A 555 -5.83 6.03 -23.30
CA THR A 555 -6.50 6.15 -22.00
C THR A 555 -6.02 5.09 -21.03
N ARG A 556 -5.95 3.82 -21.44
CA ARG A 556 -5.44 2.72 -20.60
C ARG A 556 -4.00 2.94 -20.16
N ARG A 557 -3.14 3.41 -21.06
CA ARG A 557 -1.73 3.70 -20.75
C ARG A 557 -1.64 4.82 -19.70
N ARG A 558 -2.31 5.96 -19.91
CA ARG A 558 -2.31 7.10 -18.96
C ARG A 558 -2.87 6.71 -17.59
N CYS A 559 -3.96 5.93 -17.55
CA CYS A 559 -4.49 5.41 -16.29
C CYS A 559 -3.46 4.56 -15.54
N ARG A 560 -2.78 3.63 -16.24
CA ARG A 560 -1.77 2.77 -15.63
C ARG A 560 -0.55 3.57 -15.16
N GLU A 561 -0.12 4.59 -15.91
CA GLU A 561 0.96 5.50 -15.50
C GLU A 561 0.62 6.24 -14.19
N ALA A 562 -0.58 6.84 -14.10
CA ALA A 562 -1.05 7.50 -12.90
C ALA A 562 -1.14 6.54 -11.70
N ILE A 563 -1.71 5.34 -11.91
CA ILE A 563 -1.86 4.31 -10.86
C ILE A 563 -0.48 3.82 -10.40
N ALA A 564 0.45 3.53 -11.32
CA ALA A 564 1.79 3.07 -10.98
C ALA A 564 2.57 4.11 -10.16
N LEU A 565 2.48 5.40 -10.54
CA LEU A 565 3.10 6.48 -9.79
C LEU A 565 2.50 6.59 -8.38
N ALA A 566 1.18 6.50 -8.25
CA ALA A 566 0.52 6.52 -6.94
C ALA A 566 0.94 5.32 -6.06
N GLU A 567 1.03 4.12 -6.64
CA GLU A 567 1.46 2.91 -5.92
C GLU A 567 2.91 3.00 -5.44
N GLN A 568 3.81 3.63 -6.20
CA GLN A 568 5.19 3.90 -5.77
C GLN A 568 5.26 4.74 -4.50
N HIS A 569 4.29 5.63 -4.30
CA HIS A 569 4.18 6.49 -3.12
C HIS A 569 3.26 5.92 -2.01
N GLY A 570 2.72 4.70 -2.17
CA GLY A 570 1.82 4.09 -1.20
C GLY A 570 0.37 4.61 -1.25
N TRP A 571 -0.01 5.39 -2.28
CA TRP A 571 -1.36 5.99 -2.44
C TRP A 571 -2.32 5.13 -3.27
N GLY A 572 -2.06 3.86 -3.39
CA GLY A 572 -2.84 2.93 -4.21
C GLY A 572 -4.31 2.74 -3.79
N ALA A 573 -4.71 3.24 -2.63
CA ALA A 573 -6.09 3.24 -2.12
C ALA A 573 -6.64 4.65 -1.83
N GLU A 574 -5.87 5.71 -2.13
CA GLU A 574 -6.28 7.09 -1.87
C GLU A 574 -7.27 7.60 -2.94
N PRO A 575 -8.17 8.55 -2.58
CA PRO A 575 -9.14 9.11 -3.53
C PRO A 575 -8.53 9.74 -4.79
N VAL A 576 -7.29 10.23 -4.71
CA VAL A 576 -6.59 10.92 -5.81
C VAL A 576 -6.50 10.10 -7.09
N ILE A 577 -6.46 8.76 -7.00
CA ILE A 577 -6.40 7.88 -8.17
C ILE A 577 -7.75 7.45 -8.71
N SER A 578 -8.85 7.82 -8.05
CA SER A 578 -10.20 7.39 -8.45
C SER A 578 -10.55 7.75 -9.90
N PRO A 579 -10.21 8.93 -10.45
CA PRO A 579 -10.42 9.22 -11.86
C PRO A 579 -9.71 8.23 -12.79
N ALA A 580 -8.46 7.86 -12.49
CA ALA A 580 -7.74 6.88 -13.29
C ALA A 580 -8.34 5.47 -13.17
N LEU A 581 -8.78 5.06 -11.98
CA LEU A 581 -9.39 3.75 -11.75
C LEU A 581 -10.70 3.58 -12.51
N VAL A 582 -11.62 4.57 -12.41
CA VAL A 582 -12.91 4.51 -13.07
C VAL A 582 -12.80 4.59 -14.59
N ASN A 583 -11.85 5.40 -15.10
CA ASN A 583 -11.62 5.50 -16.54
C ASN A 583 -10.96 4.25 -17.12
N LEU A 584 -10.03 3.61 -16.39
CA LEU A 584 -9.47 2.32 -16.77
C LEU A 584 -10.56 1.24 -16.83
N ALA A 585 -11.42 1.18 -15.81
CA ALA A 585 -12.57 0.29 -15.79
C ALA A 585 -13.50 0.55 -16.99
N GLY A 586 -13.84 1.81 -17.26
CA GLY A 586 -14.64 2.20 -18.42
C GLY A 586 -14.02 1.74 -19.73
N ALA A 587 -12.73 2.00 -19.96
CA ALA A 587 -12.03 1.58 -21.17
C ALA A 587 -12.01 0.04 -21.36
N LEU A 588 -11.91 -0.72 -20.27
CA LEU A 588 -12.00 -2.19 -20.29
C LEU A 588 -13.43 -2.66 -20.58
N ILE A 589 -14.44 -2.03 -20.00
CA ILE A 589 -15.85 -2.34 -20.23
C ILE A 589 -16.23 -2.05 -21.68
N TRP A 590 -15.77 -0.93 -22.26
CA TRP A 590 -16.00 -0.61 -23.67
C TRP A 590 -15.49 -1.70 -24.62
N THR A 591 -14.38 -2.33 -24.31
CA THR A 591 -13.75 -3.39 -25.13
C THR A 591 -14.19 -4.81 -24.74
N GLY A 592 -15.15 -4.96 -23.79
CA GLY A 592 -15.74 -6.26 -23.42
C GLY A 592 -14.98 -7.03 -22.34
N GLU A 593 -13.96 -6.46 -21.74
CA GLU A 593 -13.19 -7.06 -20.65
C GLU A 593 -13.91 -6.85 -19.30
N PHE A 594 -15.14 -7.36 -19.19
CA PHE A 594 -16.07 -7.05 -18.09
C PHE A 594 -15.57 -7.50 -16.71
N ASP A 595 -14.87 -8.61 -16.61
CA ASP A 595 -14.38 -9.12 -15.31
C ASP A 595 -13.19 -8.30 -14.78
N GLU A 596 -12.34 -7.80 -15.67
CA GLU A 596 -11.28 -6.89 -15.30
C GLU A 596 -11.84 -5.51 -14.96
N GLY A 597 -12.79 -5.01 -15.76
CA GLY A 597 -13.51 -3.76 -15.46
C GLY A 597 -14.19 -3.78 -14.09
N ASP A 598 -14.83 -4.89 -13.72
CA ASP A 598 -15.45 -5.09 -12.40
C ASP A 598 -14.42 -5.01 -11.26
N ARG A 599 -13.24 -5.61 -11.42
CA ARG A 599 -12.16 -5.53 -10.42
C ARG A 599 -11.70 -4.09 -10.18
N TRP A 600 -11.58 -3.30 -11.26
CA TRP A 600 -11.17 -1.90 -11.16
C TRP A 600 -12.29 -1.03 -10.57
N LEU A 601 -13.57 -1.26 -10.90
CA LEU A 601 -14.70 -0.56 -10.25
C LEU A 601 -14.74 -0.84 -8.75
N ARG A 602 -14.55 -2.09 -8.31
CA ARG A 602 -14.48 -2.42 -6.87
C ARG A 602 -13.30 -1.74 -6.17
N ARG A 603 -12.19 -1.55 -6.87
CA ARG A 603 -11.05 -0.78 -6.34
C ARG A 603 -11.42 0.70 -6.21
N THR A 604 -12.14 1.25 -7.20
CA THR A 604 -12.67 2.63 -7.15
C THR A 604 -13.60 2.83 -5.96
N VAL A 605 -14.52 1.90 -5.68
CA VAL A 605 -15.41 1.96 -4.49
C VAL A 605 -14.59 2.13 -3.21
N ARG A 606 -13.55 1.33 -3.03
CA ARG A 606 -12.68 1.41 -1.84
C ARG A 606 -11.92 2.73 -1.75
N ALA A 607 -11.42 3.25 -2.87
CA ALA A 607 -10.72 4.52 -2.90
C ALA A 607 -11.65 5.73 -2.62
N LEU A 608 -12.96 5.59 -2.90
CA LEU A 608 -13.97 6.64 -2.68
C LEU A 608 -14.67 6.56 -1.31
N GLU A 609 -14.31 5.63 -0.41
CA GLU A 609 -14.95 5.53 0.91
C GLU A 609 -14.87 6.84 1.72
N THR A 610 -13.81 7.62 1.52
CA THR A 610 -13.58 8.92 2.17
C THR A 610 -13.97 10.12 1.29
N ASP A 611 -14.25 9.93 0.00
CA ASP A 611 -14.64 10.99 -0.94
C ASP A 611 -16.14 10.97 -1.18
N THR A 612 -16.83 12.02 -0.76
CA THR A 612 -18.28 12.20 -0.90
C THR A 612 -18.66 13.05 -2.11
N GLY A 613 -17.70 13.49 -2.93
CA GLY A 613 -17.92 14.34 -4.09
C GLY A 613 -18.91 13.72 -5.10
N PRO A 614 -20.01 14.43 -5.51
CA PRO A 614 -21.05 13.87 -6.36
C PRO A 614 -20.54 13.51 -7.77
N GLY A 615 -19.59 14.27 -8.33
CA GLY A 615 -19.05 14.04 -9.67
C GLY A 615 -18.36 12.67 -9.84
N MET A 616 -17.48 12.28 -8.93
CA MET A 616 -16.80 10.99 -8.98
C MET A 616 -17.74 9.82 -8.72
N ARG A 617 -18.70 9.99 -7.80
CA ARG A 617 -19.74 8.98 -7.54
C ARG A 617 -20.66 8.79 -8.76
N LEU A 618 -21.01 9.86 -9.45
CA LEU A 618 -21.75 9.80 -10.72
C LEU A 618 -21.00 8.93 -11.75
N LEU A 619 -19.70 9.18 -11.94
CA LEU A 619 -18.86 8.39 -12.84
C LEU A 619 -18.79 6.90 -12.44
N LEU A 620 -18.68 6.62 -11.14
CA LEU A 620 -18.69 5.25 -10.64
C LEU A 620 -20.01 4.54 -10.93
N HIS A 621 -21.15 5.17 -10.66
CA HIS A 621 -22.48 4.61 -10.96
C HIS A 621 -22.66 4.42 -12.47
N LEU A 622 -22.24 5.38 -13.29
CA LEU A 622 -22.26 5.27 -14.74
C LEU A 622 -21.43 4.07 -15.23
N GLY A 623 -20.19 3.92 -14.76
CA GLY A 623 -19.32 2.78 -15.10
C GLY A 623 -19.90 1.43 -14.66
N THR A 624 -20.51 1.40 -13.47
CA THR A 624 -21.17 0.19 -12.94
C THR A 624 -22.42 -0.16 -13.77
N GLY A 625 -23.21 0.85 -14.16
CA GLY A 625 -24.36 0.68 -15.07
C GLY A 625 -23.94 0.14 -16.44
N MET A 626 -22.83 0.64 -17.01
CA MET A 626 -22.23 0.12 -18.23
C MET A 626 -21.85 -1.37 -18.08
N LEU A 627 -21.22 -1.74 -16.98
CA LEU A 627 -20.84 -3.12 -16.68
C LEU A 627 -22.06 -4.04 -16.64
N TRP A 628 -23.11 -3.64 -15.91
CA TRP A 628 -24.33 -4.42 -15.81
C TRP A 628 -25.07 -4.53 -17.16
N SER A 629 -25.07 -3.45 -17.95
CA SER A 629 -25.61 -3.45 -19.31
C SER A 629 -24.85 -4.43 -20.21
N GLY A 630 -23.52 -4.42 -20.19
CA GLY A 630 -22.67 -5.35 -20.93
C GLY A 630 -22.91 -6.82 -20.53
N ARG A 631 -23.14 -7.07 -19.23
CA ARG A 631 -23.50 -8.38 -18.67
C ARG A 631 -24.99 -8.72 -18.81
N ARG A 632 -25.78 -7.90 -19.53
CA ARG A 632 -27.21 -8.07 -19.80
C ARG A 632 -28.10 -8.08 -18.55
N ARG A 633 -27.64 -7.48 -17.45
CA ARG A 633 -28.38 -7.30 -16.19
C ARG A 633 -29.07 -5.94 -16.18
N GLN A 634 -30.15 -5.84 -16.96
CA GLN A 634 -30.80 -4.55 -17.24
C GLN A 634 -31.44 -3.89 -16.01
N ARG A 635 -31.94 -4.66 -15.02
CA ARG A 635 -32.53 -4.09 -13.80
C ARG A 635 -31.49 -3.40 -12.94
N GLU A 636 -30.34 -4.06 -12.77
CA GLU A 636 -29.23 -3.52 -12.03
C GLU A 636 -28.62 -2.31 -12.76
N ALA A 637 -28.51 -2.38 -14.08
CA ALA A 637 -28.06 -1.24 -14.88
C ALA A 637 -28.96 -0.02 -14.71
N LEU A 638 -30.28 -0.21 -14.73
CA LEU A 638 -31.27 0.86 -14.55
C LEU A 638 -31.13 1.51 -13.16
N ALA A 639 -30.93 0.71 -12.11
CA ALA A 639 -30.74 1.23 -10.76
C ALA A 639 -29.50 2.13 -10.68
N GLU A 640 -28.39 1.70 -11.28
CA GLU A 640 -27.13 2.47 -11.31
C GLU A 640 -27.26 3.77 -12.13
N TYR A 641 -27.89 3.71 -13.30
CA TYR A 641 -28.14 4.91 -14.11
C TYR A 641 -29.07 5.91 -13.40
N SER A 642 -30.08 5.43 -12.67
CA SER A 642 -30.96 6.31 -11.90
C SER A 642 -30.20 6.95 -10.72
N ALA A 643 -29.36 6.19 -10.02
CA ALA A 643 -28.53 6.74 -8.97
C ALA A 643 -27.52 7.80 -9.49
N ALA A 644 -26.97 7.59 -10.70
CA ALA A 644 -26.10 8.58 -11.33
C ALA A 644 -26.87 9.87 -11.70
N GLU A 645 -28.12 9.75 -12.16
CA GLU A 645 -28.98 10.90 -12.49
C GLU A 645 -29.36 11.71 -11.24
N ASP A 646 -29.66 11.04 -10.10
CA ASP A 646 -29.93 11.68 -8.81
C ASP A 646 -28.71 12.49 -8.32
N LEU A 647 -27.50 12.01 -8.57
CA LEU A 647 -26.26 12.73 -8.26
C LEU A 647 -26.04 13.93 -9.18
N GLN A 648 -26.47 13.86 -10.44
CA GLN A 648 -26.41 15.01 -11.35
C GLN A 648 -27.28 16.19 -10.85
N ALA A 649 -28.39 15.92 -10.19
CA ALA A 649 -29.23 16.97 -9.61
C ALA A 649 -28.53 17.76 -8.48
N GLN A 650 -27.45 17.22 -7.93
CA GLN A 650 -26.61 17.88 -6.91
C GLN A 650 -25.49 18.74 -7.50
N LEU A 651 -25.25 18.66 -8.82
CA LEU A 651 -24.24 19.47 -9.50
C LEU A 651 -24.85 20.76 -10.01
N ASP A 652 -24.10 21.87 -9.87
CA ASP A 652 -24.45 23.17 -10.46
C ASP A 652 -23.91 23.21 -11.91
N GLY A 653 -24.71 22.72 -12.84
CA GLY A 653 -24.38 22.57 -14.24
C GLY A 653 -24.47 21.13 -14.73
N SER A 654 -24.54 20.94 -16.05
CA SER A 654 -24.68 19.62 -16.66
C SER A 654 -23.32 18.96 -16.87
N HIS A 655 -23.11 17.82 -16.28
CA HIS A 655 -21.92 17.00 -16.55
C HIS A 655 -21.90 16.54 -18.01
N ALA A 656 -20.75 16.53 -18.63
CA ALA A 656 -20.52 16.17 -20.04
C ALA A 656 -21.16 14.81 -20.44
N LEU A 657 -21.21 13.85 -19.55
CA LEU A 657 -21.78 12.53 -19.82
C LEU A 657 -23.29 12.44 -19.56
N MET A 658 -23.96 13.54 -19.21
CA MET A 658 -25.40 13.52 -18.90
C MET A 658 -26.23 13.05 -20.09
N ARG A 659 -25.87 13.48 -21.31
CA ARG A 659 -26.56 13.02 -22.55
C ARG A 659 -26.50 11.51 -22.70
N GLN A 660 -25.33 10.92 -22.48
CA GLN A 660 -25.12 9.49 -22.58
C GLN A 660 -25.86 8.74 -21.45
N LEU A 661 -25.76 9.23 -20.22
CA LEU A 661 -26.45 8.67 -19.06
C LEU A 661 -27.97 8.63 -19.27
N THR A 662 -28.58 9.76 -19.64
CA THR A 662 -30.02 9.85 -19.89
C THR A 662 -30.45 8.93 -21.02
N SER A 663 -29.68 8.90 -22.13
CA SER A 663 -29.94 8.01 -23.25
C SER A 663 -29.97 6.53 -22.83
N TRP A 664 -28.98 6.09 -22.10
CA TRP A 664 -28.88 4.68 -21.66
C TRP A 664 -29.92 4.31 -20.62
N ARG A 665 -30.26 5.22 -19.71
CA ARG A 665 -31.37 5.01 -18.77
C ARG A 665 -32.69 4.81 -19.49
N LEU A 666 -33.06 5.72 -20.41
CA LEU A 666 -34.29 5.62 -21.21
C LEU A 666 -34.32 4.35 -22.06
N ALA A 667 -33.23 4.03 -22.73
CA ALA A 667 -33.09 2.81 -23.51
C ALA A 667 -33.26 1.54 -22.65
N THR A 668 -32.71 1.55 -21.44
CA THR A 668 -32.80 0.42 -20.50
C THR A 668 -34.22 0.27 -19.97
N GLN A 669 -34.92 1.35 -19.63
CA GLN A 669 -36.35 1.35 -19.27
C GLN A 669 -37.21 0.73 -20.37
N ALA A 670 -37.00 1.19 -21.61
CA ALA A 670 -37.76 0.65 -22.77
C ALA A 670 -37.52 -0.86 -22.96
N ARG A 671 -36.28 -1.33 -22.80
CA ARG A 671 -35.92 -2.77 -22.88
C ARG A 671 -36.54 -3.62 -21.75
N LEU A 672 -36.77 -3.02 -20.59
CA LEU A 672 -37.47 -3.68 -19.46
C LEU A 672 -38.99 -3.67 -19.60
N GLY A 673 -39.52 -3.13 -20.69
CA GLY A 673 -40.96 -3.02 -20.95
C GLY A 673 -41.62 -1.78 -20.32
N GLN A 674 -40.87 -0.89 -19.69
CA GLN A 674 -41.33 0.36 -19.08
C GLN A 674 -41.47 1.46 -20.16
N VAL A 675 -42.09 1.16 -21.27
CA VAL A 675 -42.11 2.03 -22.46
C VAL A 675 -42.85 3.34 -22.22
N SER A 676 -43.97 3.30 -21.49
CA SER A 676 -44.74 4.51 -21.17
C SER A 676 -43.99 5.46 -20.26
N GLU A 677 -43.24 4.93 -19.29
CA GLU A 677 -42.40 5.72 -18.38
C GLU A 677 -41.22 6.35 -19.15
N ALA A 678 -40.57 5.57 -20.02
CA ALA A 678 -39.49 6.05 -20.86
C ALA A 678 -39.95 7.18 -21.80
N GLN A 679 -41.17 7.07 -22.37
CA GLN A 679 -41.77 8.12 -23.20
C GLN A 679 -42.12 9.38 -22.43
N ALA A 680 -42.65 9.25 -21.22
CA ALA A 680 -42.96 10.37 -20.36
C ALA A 680 -41.67 11.12 -19.98
N SER A 681 -40.61 10.39 -19.59
CA SER A 681 -39.29 10.97 -19.29
C SER A 681 -38.65 11.63 -20.51
N LEU A 682 -38.76 11.02 -21.72
CA LEU A 682 -38.27 11.60 -22.96
C LEU A 682 -39.00 12.91 -23.32
N ALA A 683 -40.30 12.98 -23.08
CA ALA A 683 -41.11 14.17 -23.36
C ALA A 683 -40.86 15.33 -22.38
N ALA A 684 -40.30 15.03 -21.20
CA ALA A 684 -39.95 16.01 -20.17
C ALA A 684 -38.56 16.62 -20.36
N LEU A 685 -37.74 16.13 -21.32
CA LEU A 685 -36.43 16.68 -21.60
C LEU A 685 -36.50 18.08 -22.20
N ASP A 686 -35.52 18.94 -21.85
CA ASP A 686 -35.37 20.24 -22.52
C ASP A 686 -35.01 20.07 -24.03
N ALA A 687 -35.22 21.13 -24.80
CA ALA A 687 -35.05 21.10 -26.25
C ALA A 687 -33.58 20.81 -26.67
N ASP A 688 -32.62 21.34 -25.91
CA ASP A 688 -31.20 21.21 -26.21
C ASP A 688 -30.73 19.76 -26.03
N LEU A 689 -31.13 19.12 -24.93
CA LEU A 689 -30.84 17.72 -24.66
C LEU A 689 -31.61 16.80 -25.64
N ALA A 690 -32.88 17.07 -25.87
CA ALA A 690 -33.76 16.30 -26.76
C ALA A 690 -33.27 16.25 -28.23
N GLY A 691 -32.54 17.30 -28.68
CA GLY A 691 -31.96 17.42 -30.02
C GLY A 691 -30.62 16.67 -30.21
N THR A 692 -30.07 16.04 -29.17
CA THR A 692 -28.78 15.35 -29.25
C THR A 692 -28.89 13.94 -29.87
N GLY A 693 -27.80 13.47 -30.46
CA GLY A 693 -27.70 12.16 -31.09
C GLY A 693 -27.91 11.00 -30.12
N GLU A 694 -27.43 11.13 -28.89
CA GLU A 694 -27.61 10.15 -27.81
C GLU A 694 -29.10 9.95 -27.52
N ILE A 695 -29.85 11.05 -27.39
CA ILE A 695 -31.31 10.97 -27.17
C ILE A 695 -32.06 10.47 -28.42
N GLY A 696 -31.54 10.75 -29.62
CA GLY A 696 -32.03 10.15 -30.87
C GLY A 696 -31.95 8.61 -30.81
N ASN A 697 -30.84 8.06 -30.29
CA ASN A 697 -30.69 6.63 -30.09
C ASN A 697 -31.68 6.07 -29.04
N ALA A 698 -31.88 6.77 -27.92
CA ALA A 698 -32.88 6.36 -26.93
C ALA A 698 -34.29 6.34 -27.52
N ARG A 699 -34.65 7.35 -28.31
CA ARG A 699 -35.95 7.44 -29.04
C ARG A 699 -36.10 6.25 -29.97
N ALA A 700 -35.06 5.86 -30.71
CA ALA A 700 -35.11 4.70 -31.59
C ALA A 700 -35.34 3.41 -30.81
N VAL A 701 -34.70 3.22 -29.65
CA VAL A 701 -34.97 2.03 -28.81
C VAL A 701 -36.41 2.00 -28.33
N ILE A 702 -36.98 3.12 -27.92
CA ILE A 702 -38.38 3.23 -27.51
C ILE A 702 -39.29 2.88 -28.68
N CYS A 703 -39.03 3.37 -29.91
CA CYS A 703 -39.80 3.06 -31.09
C CYS A 703 -39.73 1.56 -31.45
N LEU A 704 -38.55 0.94 -31.37
CA LEU A 704 -38.42 -0.52 -31.58
C LEU A 704 -39.20 -1.31 -30.52
N ALA A 705 -39.12 -0.92 -29.26
CA ALA A 705 -39.88 -1.57 -28.17
C ALA A 705 -41.43 -1.46 -28.38
N GLN A 706 -41.87 -0.48 -29.14
CA GLN A 706 -43.29 -0.29 -29.55
C GLN A 706 -43.68 -1.05 -30.84
N GLY A 707 -42.72 -1.74 -31.46
CA GLY A 707 -42.98 -2.42 -32.77
C GLY A 707 -43.11 -1.42 -33.93
N ASN A 708 -42.48 -0.24 -33.84
CA ASN A 708 -42.46 0.79 -34.88
C ASN A 708 -41.05 1.03 -35.44
N PRO A 709 -40.54 0.10 -36.26
CA PRO A 709 -39.17 0.20 -36.79
C PRO A 709 -39.00 1.38 -37.78
N ALA A 710 -40.05 1.82 -38.46
CA ALA A 710 -39.99 2.96 -39.35
C ALA A 710 -39.75 4.27 -38.60
N ALA A 711 -40.37 4.48 -37.43
CA ALA A 711 -40.12 5.59 -36.57
C ALA A 711 -38.71 5.55 -35.95
N ALA A 712 -38.19 4.34 -35.67
CA ALA A 712 -36.82 4.19 -35.20
C ALA A 712 -35.77 4.66 -36.23
N LEU A 713 -35.97 4.36 -37.51
CA LEU A 713 -35.10 4.88 -38.59
C LEU A 713 -35.12 6.39 -38.68
N VAL A 714 -36.29 7.03 -38.53
CA VAL A 714 -36.40 8.47 -38.48
C VAL A 714 -35.61 9.05 -37.28
N ALA A 715 -35.72 8.43 -36.11
CA ALA A 715 -35.05 8.88 -34.89
C ALA A 715 -33.52 8.87 -34.99
N VAL A 716 -32.92 7.92 -35.73
CA VAL A 716 -31.45 7.83 -35.88
C VAL A 716 -30.94 8.55 -37.16
N HIS A 717 -31.84 9.08 -38.00
CA HIS A 717 -31.43 9.69 -39.28
C HIS A 717 -30.47 10.88 -39.09
N ASP A 718 -30.80 11.80 -38.22
CA ASP A 718 -30.04 13.03 -38.01
C ASP A 718 -28.66 12.74 -37.39
N VAL A 719 -28.56 11.69 -36.55
CA VAL A 719 -27.29 11.24 -35.99
C VAL A 719 -26.40 10.66 -37.08
N ARG A 720 -26.96 9.76 -37.91
CA ARG A 720 -26.18 9.07 -38.96
C ARG A 720 -25.77 10.01 -40.11
N SER A 721 -26.55 11.06 -40.36
CA SER A 721 -26.20 12.10 -41.33
C SER A 721 -25.29 13.22 -40.79
N GLY A 722 -24.97 13.20 -39.48
CA GLY A 722 -24.12 14.18 -38.82
C GLY A 722 -24.83 15.52 -38.56
N MET A 723 -26.16 15.59 -38.67
CA MET A 723 -26.95 16.80 -38.38
C MET A 723 -27.21 17.00 -36.88
N ALA A 724 -27.33 15.91 -36.10
CA ALA A 724 -27.48 15.99 -34.66
C ALA A 724 -26.09 16.00 -33.96
N PRO A 725 -25.87 16.89 -32.96
CA PRO A 725 -24.63 16.89 -32.18
C PRO A 725 -24.50 15.57 -31.36
N ALA A 726 -23.34 14.94 -31.44
CA ALA A 726 -23.02 13.71 -30.71
C ALA A 726 -21.70 13.87 -29.96
N ILE A 727 -21.55 13.21 -28.80
CA ILE A 727 -20.34 13.28 -27.98
C ILE A 727 -19.14 12.63 -28.69
N GLY A 728 -19.39 11.58 -29.48
CA GLY A 728 -18.32 10.89 -30.18
C GLY A 728 -18.82 9.81 -31.14
N TYR A 729 -17.90 9.09 -31.79
CA TYR A 729 -18.20 8.04 -32.77
C TYR A 729 -18.95 6.83 -32.18
N VAL A 730 -18.91 6.64 -30.86
CA VAL A 730 -19.66 5.58 -30.17
C VAL A 730 -21.17 5.75 -30.37
N THR A 731 -21.67 7.00 -30.33
CA THR A 731 -23.09 7.31 -30.62
C THR A 731 -23.48 6.87 -32.02
N LEU A 732 -22.58 7.04 -33.02
CA LEU A 732 -22.77 6.58 -34.38
C LEU A 732 -22.75 5.06 -34.49
N VAL A 733 -21.91 4.35 -33.72
CA VAL A 733 -21.96 2.87 -33.68
C VAL A 733 -23.32 2.40 -33.20
N GLU A 734 -23.83 2.92 -32.09
CA GLU A 734 -25.16 2.61 -31.57
C GLU A 734 -26.26 2.93 -32.58
N SER A 735 -26.21 4.11 -33.22
CA SER A 735 -27.19 4.54 -34.24
C SER A 735 -27.23 3.57 -35.42
N ASN A 736 -26.08 3.10 -35.92
CA ASN A 736 -26.00 2.15 -37.01
C ASN A 736 -26.57 0.76 -36.60
N LEU A 737 -26.28 0.32 -35.38
CA LEU A 737 -26.85 -0.92 -34.85
C LEU A 737 -28.37 -0.85 -34.72
N LEU A 738 -28.92 0.27 -34.23
CA LEU A 738 -30.35 0.49 -34.11
C LEU A 738 -31.03 0.58 -35.48
N ALA A 739 -30.39 1.23 -36.47
CA ALA A 739 -30.86 1.22 -37.84
C ALA A 739 -30.86 -0.21 -38.45
N GLY A 740 -29.83 -1.00 -38.20
CA GLY A 740 -29.73 -2.38 -38.61
C GLY A 740 -30.85 -3.26 -38.02
N LEU A 741 -31.19 -3.09 -36.75
CA LEU A 741 -32.29 -3.75 -36.09
C LEU A 741 -33.64 -3.35 -36.71
N ALA A 742 -33.83 -2.05 -36.94
CA ALA A 742 -35.06 -1.55 -37.56
C ALA A 742 -35.23 -2.06 -38.99
N HIS A 743 -34.19 -2.06 -39.83
CA HIS A 743 -34.23 -2.62 -41.18
C HIS A 743 -34.55 -4.14 -41.16
N ARG A 744 -33.98 -4.86 -40.22
CA ARG A 744 -34.29 -6.30 -40.06
C ARG A 744 -35.76 -6.55 -39.72
N GLU A 745 -36.34 -5.77 -38.83
CA GLU A 745 -37.78 -5.88 -38.50
C GLU A 745 -38.68 -5.51 -39.70
N LEU A 746 -38.22 -4.61 -40.58
CA LEU A 746 -38.90 -4.29 -41.82
C LEU A 746 -38.67 -5.31 -42.93
N GLY A 747 -37.84 -6.31 -42.73
CA GLY A 747 -37.53 -7.38 -43.71
C GLY A 747 -36.44 -6.98 -44.73
N ASP A 748 -35.82 -5.79 -44.63
CA ASP A 748 -34.73 -5.34 -45.49
C ASP A 748 -33.36 -5.84 -45.00
N GLN A 749 -33.06 -7.09 -45.29
CA GLN A 749 -31.83 -7.76 -44.88
C GLN A 749 -30.56 -7.08 -45.43
N ARG A 750 -30.66 -6.50 -46.67
CA ARG A 750 -29.50 -5.84 -47.28
C ARG A 750 -29.13 -4.55 -46.53
N ALA A 751 -30.14 -3.71 -46.25
CA ALA A 751 -29.90 -2.49 -45.47
C ALA A 751 -29.52 -2.81 -44.03
N ALA A 752 -30.04 -3.88 -43.41
CA ALA A 752 -29.66 -4.33 -42.09
C ALA A 752 -28.16 -4.72 -42.03
N SER A 753 -27.71 -5.54 -43.00
CA SER A 753 -26.29 -5.94 -43.08
C SER A 753 -25.37 -4.75 -43.34
N ALA A 754 -25.74 -3.81 -44.22
CA ALA A 754 -24.97 -2.61 -44.51
C ALA A 754 -24.82 -1.70 -43.27
N ALA A 755 -25.86 -1.54 -42.47
CA ALA A 755 -25.82 -0.78 -41.22
C ALA A 755 -24.94 -1.44 -40.16
N ALA A 756 -25.03 -2.77 -40.03
CA ALA A 756 -24.18 -3.54 -39.12
C ALA A 756 -22.70 -3.48 -39.51
N GLU A 757 -22.40 -3.57 -40.81
CA GLU A 757 -21.02 -3.42 -41.33
C GLU A 757 -20.44 -2.01 -41.04
N SER A 758 -21.26 -0.96 -41.20
CA SER A 758 -20.86 0.41 -40.84
C SER A 758 -20.58 0.54 -39.34
N ALA A 759 -21.35 -0.15 -38.49
CA ALA A 759 -21.09 -0.16 -37.04
C ALA A 759 -19.79 -0.89 -36.70
N LEU A 760 -19.49 -2.03 -37.34
CA LEU A 760 -18.25 -2.78 -37.17
C LEU A 760 -17.04 -1.97 -37.63
N ALA A 761 -17.14 -1.28 -38.77
CA ALA A 761 -16.09 -0.45 -39.30
C ALA A 761 -15.70 0.70 -38.32
N LEU A 762 -16.71 1.35 -37.76
CA LEU A 762 -16.48 2.41 -36.75
C LEU A 762 -15.89 1.86 -35.45
N ALA A 763 -16.25 0.65 -35.06
CA ALA A 763 -15.86 0.02 -33.82
C ALA A 763 -14.46 -0.61 -33.86
N GLU A 764 -13.88 -0.86 -35.05
CA GLU A 764 -12.68 -1.70 -35.20
C GLU A 764 -11.42 -1.07 -34.62
N ALA A 765 -11.23 0.24 -34.77
CA ALA A 765 -10.04 0.94 -34.32
C ALA A 765 -9.78 0.72 -32.81
N ASP A 766 -10.83 0.80 -32.01
CA ASP A 766 -10.78 0.64 -30.56
C ASP A 766 -11.31 -0.71 -30.06
N ARG A 767 -11.70 -1.62 -30.98
CA ARG A 767 -12.29 -2.93 -30.71
C ARG A 767 -13.50 -2.86 -29.76
N LEU A 768 -14.43 -1.94 -30.03
CA LEU A 768 -15.60 -1.75 -29.18
C LEU A 768 -16.49 -3.00 -29.17
N VAL A 769 -16.91 -3.42 -27.98
CA VAL A 769 -17.81 -4.54 -27.76
C VAL A 769 -19.09 -4.09 -27.07
N LEU A 770 -19.02 -3.15 -26.13
CA LEU A 770 -20.14 -2.75 -25.30
C LEU A 770 -21.37 -2.27 -26.10
N PRO A 771 -21.27 -1.43 -27.16
CA PRO A 771 -22.45 -0.99 -27.92
C PRO A 771 -23.24 -2.14 -28.52
N PHE A 772 -22.56 -3.18 -28.98
CA PHE A 772 -23.17 -4.38 -29.53
C PHE A 772 -23.90 -5.21 -28.45
N ALA A 773 -23.28 -5.34 -27.27
CA ALA A 773 -23.90 -6.05 -26.15
C ALA A 773 -25.12 -5.30 -25.62
N MET A 774 -25.07 -3.97 -25.54
CA MET A 774 -26.16 -3.12 -25.04
C MET A 774 -27.36 -3.05 -25.98
N THR A 775 -27.14 -2.99 -27.30
CA THR A 775 -28.21 -2.83 -28.27
C THR A 775 -29.02 -4.12 -28.51
N GLY A 776 -28.52 -5.28 -28.05
CA GLY A 776 -29.16 -6.57 -28.31
C GLY A 776 -29.04 -7.03 -29.76
N SER A 777 -28.02 -6.58 -30.47
CA SER A 777 -27.80 -6.78 -31.91
C SER A 777 -27.31 -8.20 -32.27
N ARG A 778 -27.33 -9.18 -31.35
CA ARG A 778 -26.79 -10.52 -31.56
C ARG A 778 -27.28 -11.21 -32.82
N GLU A 779 -28.60 -11.27 -33.01
CA GLU A 779 -29.20 -11.93 -34.17
C GLU A 779 -28.87 -11.20 -35.47
N LEU A 780 -28.76 -9.86 -35.44
CA LEU A 780 -28.31 -9.06 -36.57
C LEU A 780 -26.88 -9.43 -36.96
N LEU A 781 -25.99 -9.61 -35.98
CA LEU A 781 -24.59 -9.94 -36.19
C LEU A 781 -24.37 -11.39 -36.60
N GLU A 782 -25.16 -12.34 -36.06
CA GLU A 782 -25.11 -13.74 -36.44
C GLU A 782 -25.61 -13.98 -37.90
N ALA A 783 -26.39 -13.07 -38.42
CA ALA A 783 -26.85 -13.08 -39.80
C ALA A 783 -25.80 -12.63 -40.84
N ILE A 784 -24.71 -12.01 -40.40
CA ILE A 784 -23.60 -11.58 -41.28
C ILE A 784 -22.67 -12.76 -41.55
N PRO A 785 -22.51 -13.18 -42.84
CA PRO A 785 -21.55 -14.23 -43.17
C PRO A 785 -20.11 -13.76 -42.90
N ARG A 786 -19.36 -14.54 -42.13
CA ARG A 786 -18.00 -14.17 -41.72
C ARG A 786 -17.01 -13.96 -42.86
N HIS A 787 -17.30 -14.54 -44.04
CA HIS A 787 -16.48 -14.42 -45.25
C HIS A 787 -16.86 -13.17 -46.10
N GLU A 788 -17.96 -12.51 -45.79
CA GLU A 788 -18.45 -11.32 -46.49
C GLU A 788 -18.12 -10.00 -45.73
N THR A 789 -17.69 -10.12 -44.48
CA THR A 789 -17.32 -8.93 -43.67
C THR A 789 -15.83 -8.71 -43.64
N ALA A 790 -15.40 -7.45 -43.78
CA ALA A 790 -14.02 -7.03 -43.58
C ALA A 790 -13.58 -7.11 -42.11
N HIS A 791 -14.54 -7.20 -41.16
CA HIS A 791 -14.37 -7.11 -39.71
C HIS A 791 -14.57 -8.45 -38.98
N ALA A 792 -14.27 -9.59 -39.63
CA ALA A 792 -14.55 -10.95 -39.13
C ALA A 792 -13.95 -11.25 -37.76
N ALA A 793 -12.76 -10.71 -37.46
CA ALA A 793 -12.11 -10.87 -36.16
C ALA A 793 -12.88 -10.17 -35.04
N LEU A 794 -13.21 -8.90 -35.23
CA LEU A 794 -13.98 -8.11 -34.25
C LEU A 794 -15.39 -8.73 -34.07
N LEU A 795 -16.07 -9.10 -35.16
CA LEU A 795 -17.37 -9.76 -35.11
C LEU A 795 -17.33 -11.04 -34.27
N THR A 796 -16.26 -11.83 -34.40
CA THR A 796 -16.09 -13.06 -33.62
C THR A 796 -15.96 -12.74 -32.13
N ASP A 797 -15.10 -11.80 -31.77
CA ASP A 797 -14.88 -11.39 -30.39
C ASP A 797 -16.18 -10.85 -29.74
N ILE A 798 -16.92 -10.01 -30.47
CA ILE A 798 -18.21 -9.48 -30.01
C ILE A 798 -19.18 -10.62 -29.74
N LEU A 799 -19.34 -11.57 -30.68
CA LEU A 799 -20.26 -12.69 -30.51
C LEU A 799 -19.84 -13.64 -29.38
N ASP A 800 -18.55 -13.87 -29.19
CA ASP A 800 -18.04 -14.69 -28.09
C ASP A 800 -18.33 -14.04 -26.73
N VAL A 801 -18.12 -12.74 -26.59
CA VAL A 801 -18.49 -11.99 -25.36
C VAL A 801 -20.00 -12.02 -25.13
N MET A 802 -20.82 -11.85 -26.18
CA MET A 802 -22.30 -11.90 -26.08
C MET A 802 -22.82 -13.30 -25.73
N ARG A 803 -22.02 -14.36 -25.92
CA ARG A 803 -22.31 -15.74 -25.49
C ARG A 803 -21.87 -16.05 -24.08
N GLY A 804 -21.20 -15.11 -23.40
CA GLY A 804 -20.72 -15.26 -22.03
C GLY A 804 -19.29 -15.81 -21.91
N SER A 805 -18.53 -15.84 -23.01
CA SER A 805 -17.09 -16.14 -22.97
C SER A 805 -16.38 -14.90 -22.46
N SER A 806 -15.65 -15.02 -21.33
CA SER A 806 -14.78 -13.94 -20.89
C SER A 806 -13.59 -13.80 -21.84
N ILE A 807 -13.28 -12.57 -22.27
CA ILE A 807 -11.97 -12.28 -22.86
C ILE A 807 -10.99 -12.34 -21.68
N SER A 808 -10.31 -13.48 -21.50
CA SER A 808 -9.26 -13.59 -20.47
C SER A 808 -8.07 -12.75 -20.89
N PRO A 809 -7.55 -11.85 -20.03
CA PRO A 809 -6.28 -11.21 -20.26
C PRO A 809 -5.19 -12.29 -20.23
N GLY A 810 -4.58 -12.56 -21.37
CA GLY A 810 -3.41 -13.45 -21.45
C GLY A 810 -2.31 -12.87 -20.55
N SER A 811 -1.76 -13.70 -19.67
CA SER A 811 -0.64 -13.40 -18.79
C SER A 811 0.53 -12.79 -19.56
N GLU A 812 0.90 -11.56 -19.21
CA GLU A 812 2.11 -10.88 -19.71
C GLU A 812 3.43 -11.56 -19.29
N SER A 813 3.38 -12.74 -18.69
CA SER A 813 4.53 -13.40 -18.05
C SER A 813 5.12 -14.58 -18.82
N SER A 814 4.82 -14.77 -20.13
CA SER A 814 5.37 -15.88 -20.92
C SER A 814 5.86 -15.49 -22.31
N LEU A 815 6.48 -14.31 -22.45
CA LEU A 815 7.04 -13.84 -23.73
C LEU A 815 8.59 -13.95 -23.85
N ALA A 816 9.20 -14.83 -23.10
CA ALA A 816 10.59 -15.21 -23.32
C ALA A 816 10.61 -16.54 -24.09
N GLU A 817 11.13 -16.50 -25.34
CA GLU A 817 11.48 -17.64 -26.23
C GLU A 817 10.44 -18.14 -27.26
N ILE A 818 9.77 -17.25 -27.99
CA ILE A 818 9.10 -17.67 -29.22
C ILE A 818 9.58 -16.77 -30.38
N GLU A 819 10.09 -17.38 -31.44
CA GLU A 819 10.49 -16.71 -32.71
C GLU A 819 9.31 -15.84 -33.23
N GLN A 820 9.52 -14.52 -33.34
CA GLN A 820 8.47 -13.58 -33.78
C GLN A 820 8.02 -13.93 -35.22
N LEU A 821 6.69 -13.85 -35.44
CA LEU A 821 6.13 -13.99 -36.77
C LEU A 821 6.52 -12.78 -37.64
N SER A 822 6.94 -13.03 -38.88
CA SER A 822 7.24 -11.97 -39.85
C SER A 822 5.97 -11.20 -40.25
N PRO A 823 6.07 -9.96 -40.74
CA PRO A 823 4.88 -9.19 -41.21
C PRO A 823 4.05 -9.93 -42.28
N SER A 824 4.70 -10.76 -43.12
CA SER A 824 3.99 -11.56 -44.11
C SER A 824 3.27 -12.77 -43.51
N GLU A 825 3.82 -13.39 -42.48
CA GLU A 825 3.18 -14.46 -41.72
C GLU A 825 2.02 -13.94 -40.91
N LEU A 826 2.12 -12.74 -40.31
CA LEU A 826 1.02 -12.07 -39.60
C LEU A 826 -0.15 -11.74 -40.54
N ARG A 827 0.13 -11.29 -41.77
CA ARG A 827 -0.92 -11.08 -42.78
C ARG A 827 -1.66 -12.38 -43.11
N VAL A 828 -0.96 -13.48 -43.35
CA VAL A 828 -1.59 -14.80 -43.60
C VAL A 828 -2.32 -15.32 -42.36
N LEU A 829 -1.74 -15.12 -41.15
CA LEU A 829 -2.36 -15.54 -39.89
C LEU A 829 -3.74 -14.93 -39.70
N ARG A 830 -3.95 -13.67 -40.09
CA ARG A 830 -5.26 -12.97 -40.00
C ARG A 830 -6.37 -13.62 -40.79
N TYR A 831 -6.04 -14.37 -41.82
CA TYR A 831 -7.01 -15.11 -42.64
C TYR A 831 -7.22 -16.55 -42.14
N LEU A 832 -6.42 -17.07 -41.24
CA LEU A 832 -6.63 -18.42 -40.70
C LEU A 832 -7.90 -18.58 -39.85
N PRO A 833 -8.41 -17.56 -39.13
CA PRO A 833 -9.73 -17.65 -38.46
C PRO A 833 -10.92 -17.68 -39.44
N THR A 834 -10.75 -17.23 -40.69
CA THR A 834 -11.83 -17.21 -41.71
C THR A 834 -12.06 -18.59 -42.31
N ASN A 835 -13.14 -18.82 -43.04
CA ASN A 835 -13.39 -20.07 -43.77
C ASN A 835 -12.70 -20.11 -45.14
N LEU A 836 -11.87 -19.11 -45.48
CA LEU A 836 -11.18 -19.07 -46.77
C LEU A 836 -10.22 -20.24 -46.91
N SER A 837 -10.27 -20.88 -48.07
CA SER A 837 -9.32 -21.91 -48.50
C SER A 837 -7.98 -21.26 -48.82
N ARG A 838 -6.89 -22.06 -48.86
CA ARG A 838 -5.55 -21.55 -49.19
C ARG A 838 -5.44 -20.83 -50.54
N PRO A 839 -6.13 -21.29 -51.65
CA PRO A 839 -6.20 -20.56 -52.89
C PRO A 839 -6.91 -19.19 -52.76
N GLU A 840 -7.99 -19.14 -51.98
CA GLU A 840 -8.72 -17.89 -51.74
C GLU A 840 -7.89 -16.88 -50.94
N ILE A 841 -7.17 -17.35 -49.90
CA ILE A 841 -6.22 -16.50 -49.16
C ILE A 841 -5.10 -15.99 -50.07
N ALA A 842 -4.63 -16.81 -51.01
CA ALA A 842 -3.61 -16.42 -51.96
C ALA A 842 -4.12 -15.34 -52.91
N SER A 843 -5.36 -15.44 -53.36
CA SER A 843 -6.05 -14.46 -54.21
C SER A 843 -6.22 -13.12 -53.45
N GLU A 844 -6.69 -13.17 -52.22
CA GLU A 844 -6.90 -11.98 -51.36
C GLU A 844 -5.60 -11.23 -51.10
N LEU A 845 -4.51 -11.97 -50.88
CA LEU A 845 -3.19 -11.37 -50.61
C LEU A 845 -2.36 -11.08 -51.88
N SER A 846 -2.91 -11.38 -53.07
CA SER A 846 -2.24 -11.25 -54.38
C SER A 846 -0.87 -11.94 -54.39
N VAL A 847 -0.79 -13.15 -53.84
CA VAL A 847 0.41 -13.99 -53.78
C VAL A 847 0.16 -15.39 -54.34
N SER A 848 1.22 -16.18 -54.57
CA SER A 848 1.06 -17.55 -55.00
C SER A 848 0.53 -18.47 -53.90
N VAL A 849 -0.24 -19.51 -54.26
CA VAL A 849 -0.70 -20.55 -53.32
C VAL A 849 0.48 -21.20 -52.58
N ASN A 850 1.60 -21.40 -53.27
CA ASN A 850 2.83 -21.93 -52.68
C ASN A 850 3.39 -20.99 -51.58
N THR A 851 3.32 -19.68 -51.76
CA THR A 851 3.74 -18.69 -50.79
C THR A 851 2.88 -18.78 -49.54
N VAL A 852 1.56 -18.86 -49.70
CA VAL A 852 0.61 -19.04 -48.58
C VAL A 852 0.87 -20.35 -47.83
N ASN A 853 1.11 -21.46 -48.53
CA ASN A 853 1.44 -22.76 -47.94
C ASN A 853 2.75 -22.68 -47.10
N THR A 854 3.75 -21.98 -47.60
CA THR A 854 5.01 -21.79 -46.88
C THR A 854 4.79 -20.97 -45.61
N HIS A 855 4.04 -19.86 -45.71
CA HIS A 855 3.73 -19.04 -44.52
C HIS A 855 2.90 -19.81 -43.48
N ILE A 856 1.90 -20.60 -43.91
CA ILE A 856 1.09 -21.41 -42.98
C ILE A 856 1.97 -22.46 -42.26
N ARG A 857 2.86 -23.13 -42.99
CA ARG A 857 3.79 -24.07 -42.36
C ARG A 857 4.70 -23.40 -41.31
N ASN A 858 5.27 -22.23 -41.64
CA ASN A 858 6.10 -21.45 -40.71
C ASN A 858 5.30 -20.96 -39.53
N ILE A 859 4.07 -20.46 -39.72
CA ILE A 859 3.15 -20.06 -38.64
C ILE A 859 2.90 -21.25 -37.71
N TYR A 860 2.59 -22.46 -38.27
CA TYR A 860 2.36 -23.65 -37.45
C TYR A 860 3.61 -24.05 -36.64
N ALA A 861 4.80 -23.98 -37.25
CA ALA A 861 6.06 -24.25 -36.57
C ALA A 861 6.35 -23.26 -35.45
N LYS A 862 6.23 -21.96 -35.72
CA LYS A 862 6.46 -20.88 -34.73
C LYS A 862 5.42 -20.83 -33.61
N LEU A 863 4.17 -21.14 -33.91
CA LEU A 863 3.11 -21.24 -32.92
C LEU A 863 3.01 -22.60 -32.26
N GLN A 864 3.87 -23.56 -32.64
CA GLN A 864 3.85 -24.95 -32.18
C GLN A 864 2.44 -25.58 -32.35
N ALA A 865 1.76 -25.28 -33.45
CA ALA A 865 0.42 -25.75 -33.76
C ALA A 865 0.49 -26.88 -34.79
N GLN A 866 -0.44 -27.85 -34.73
CA GLN A 866 -0.47 -29.00 -35.64
C GLN A 866 -1.46 -28.82 -36.81
N ASP A 867 -2.45 -27.95 -36.60
CA ASP A 867 -3.50 -27.68 -37.58
C ASP A 867 -3.97 -26.18 -37.50
N ARG A 868 -4.92 -25.84 -38.40
CA ARG A 868 -5.46 -24.50 -38.54
C ARG A 868 -6.17 -24.03 -37.26
N SER A 869 -6.92 -24.91 -36.61
CA SER A 869 -7.70 -24.62 -35.42
C SER A 869 -6.77 -24.34 -34.23
N SER A 870 -5.77 -25.20 -34.02
CA SER A 870 -4.80 -25.02 -32.95
C SER A 870 -3.90 -23.79 -33.18
N ALA A 871 -3.53 -23.48 -34.46
CA ALA A 871 -2.80 -22.24 -34.76
C ALA A 871 -3.60 -20.97 -34.45
N VAL A 872 -4.89 -20.96 -34.79
CA VAL A 872 -5.79 -19.85 -34.49
C VAL A 872 -5.98 -19.70 -32.98
N GLN A 873 -6.16 -20.81 -32.26
CA GLN A 873 -6.30 -20.79 -30.80
C GLN A 873 -5.02 -20.25 -30.14
N ARG A 874 -3.85 -20.77 -30.50
CA ARG A 874 -2.56 -20.28 -29.99
C ARG A 874 -2.27 -18.84 -30.34
N ALA A 875 -2.59 -18.42 -31.58
CA ALA A 875 -2.45 -17.04 -32.00
C ALA A 875 -3.39 -16.10 -31.22
N ARG A 876 -4.57 -16.56 -30.81
CA ARG A 876 -5.48 -15.81 -29.91
C ARG A 876 -4.93 -15.74 -28.50
N GLU A 877 -4.44 -16.84 -27.94
CA GLU A 877 -3.78 -16.91 -26.64
C GLU A 877 -2.58 -15.97 -26.58
N MET A 878 -1.82 -15.87 -27.69
CA MET A 878 -0.64 -14.99 -27.84
C MET A 878 -0.97 -13.58 -28.35
N ARG A 879 -2.24 -13.22 -28.50
CA ARG A 879 -2.73 -11.92 -29.01
C ARG A 879 -2.17 -11.50 -30.40
N LEU A 880 -1.68 -12.42 -31.19
CA LEU A 880 -1.14 -12.13 -32.52
C LEU A 880 -2.24 -11.85 -33.56
N LEU A 881 -3.46 -12.26 -33.32
CA LEU A 881 -4.65 -11.96 -34.12
C LEU A 881 -5.34 -10.68 -33.66
N SER A 882 -4.84 -9.99 -32.63
CA SER A 882 -5.37 -8.73 -32.07
C SER A 882 -4.51 -7.49 -32.38
N GLY A 883 -3.43 -7.60 -33.16
CA GLY A 883 -2.51 -6.50 -33.47
C GLY A 883 -2.98 -5.72 -34.70
N GLY A 884 -3.48 -4.49 -34.48
CA GLY A 884 -3.65 -3.50 -35.51
C GLY A 884 -2.32 -3.05 -36.11
N LEU A 885 -2.36 -2.70 -37.36
CA LEU A 885 -1.29 -2.07 -38.14
C LEU A 885 -0.75 -0.81 -37.45
N ASN A 886 0.54 -0.83 -37.10
CA ASN A 886 1.32 0.38 -37.04
C ASN A 886 2.22 0.41 -38.27
N SER A 887 1.96 1.32 -39.17
CA SER A 887 2.93 1.95 -40.07
C SER A 887 2.56 3.40 -40.22
#